data_3fa14505962d31b60283c5d65f46b2b6
#
_entry.id   3fa14505962d31b60283c5d65f46b2b6
#
_cell.length_a   1.000
_cell.length_b   1.000
_cell.length_c   1.000
_cell.angle_alpha   90.00
_cell.angle_beta   90.00
_cell.angle_gamma   90.00
#
_symmetry.space_group_name_H-M   'P 1'
#
loop_
_entity.id
_entity.type
_entity.pdbx_description
1 polymer ?
#
loop_
_entity_poly.entity_id
_entity_poly.type
_entity_poly.pdbx_seq_one_letter_code
_entity_poly.pdbx_strand_id
1 'polypeptide(L)'
;MNDGYVKTDPWRLVEDRFDPSRTLSSESLFALGNGVMGGRANFEERYSGETLQGNYIGGVYYPDKTRVGWWKNGYPEYFAKVPNAAFWIGVDVAVDGEPLDLATVAEVKSFYRETDMRRSVLTRRMRVVLKNGVEVAVETVRFLSLARRELGVVKYAVTPLNRAARITFSPHVDADVRNADANYDEKFWEEVSTEADATQSRTKKSGFEAAWAQAVELDGAEWHCETRPEKVRATAAVSREKGCAAVLYKYAGICSSLNHAPADLIAAARAVAASGQEAGFEALLEEQTAAWAARWHGCDIEIGGDARAQQGIRFCIFMLLQTYTGVDTRLNIGPKGFTGEKYGGVTYWDTEAYCLPFYLATAGRAVARELLVYRYNQLDKAIENAAKLGFRDGAALYPMVTVNGEECHNEWEITFEEIHRNGAVAYAIFNYIRYTGDTAYLADCGLEVLLSVARFWAQRITWSGARQKYVMLGVTGPNEYENNVDNNWYTSYIACWSMRYAAESAAWVRENRPADYARICAKRRFDETAETKRWLEIADGMYFGEDRELGIFLQQDGYLDKEQTLAKDLDPADRPINQRWSWDRILRSCLIKQADVLQGLYFFGDDFDLDTVRRNFRFYEARTVHESSLSPCVHAILAARIGDLDKAYELYLRTVRLDLDDYNREVREGCHVTSMAGSWLSVVEGFGGMRVRDGVLSFDPQLPAAWESLSFKVNFRDRVLTVRITRNAVEVANEGAPVELEIRGVRRLIADKVIMNCEL
;
A
#
# COMPACT_ATOMS: atom_id res chain seq x y z
N MET A 1 16.90 -11.73 -11.53
CA MET A 1 16.70 -12.98 -10.76
C MET A 1 17.39 -12.83 -9.42
N ASN A 2 16.68 -13.11 -8.33
CA ASN A 2 17.27 -13.10 -6.99
C ASN A 2 18.37 -14.17 -6.94
N ASP A 3 19.61 -13.74 -6.71
CA ASP A 3 20.81 -14.61 -6.57
C ASP A 3 20.87 -15.31 -5.20
N GLY A 4 19.77 -15.40 -4.47
CA GLY A 4 19.68 -15.93 -3.11
C GLY A 4 20.16 -14.93 -2.04
N TYR A 5 20.18 -13.65 -2.36
CA TYR A 5 20.57 -12.61 -1.41
C TYR A 5 19.66 -12.56 -0.18
N VAL A 6 18.33 -12.54 -0.39
CA VAL A 6 17.36 -12.75 0.68
C VAL A 6 17.07 -14.25 0.77
N LYS A 7 17.37 -14.85 1.94
CA LYS A 7 17.15 -16.27 2.17
C LYS A 7 15.67 -16.61 2.27
N THR A 8 15.31 -17.78 1.77
CA THR A 8 13.94 -18.28 1.88
C THR A 8 13.68 -18.76 3.31
N ASP A 9 12.79 -18.09 4.01
CA ASP A 9 12.29 -18.44 5.35
C ASP A 9 10.82 -18.05 5.44
N PRO A 10 9.92 -18.88 5.96
CA PRO A 10 8.50 -18.63 5.92
C PRO A 10 8.05 -17.45 6.80
N TRP A 11 8.87 -16.99 7.75
CA TRP A 11 8.53 -15.93 8.68
C TRP A 11 9.56 -14.83 8.84
N ARG A 12 10.69 -14.96 8.17
CA ARG A 12 11.78 -14.00 8.29
C ARG A 12 12.27 -13.54 6.93
N LEU A 13 12.61 -12.28 6.86
CA LEU A 13 13.50 -11.77 5.82
C LEU A 13 14.91 -11.88 6.38
N VAL A 14 15.82 -12.53 5.69
CA VAL A 14 17.18 -12.76 6.17
C VAL A 14 18.17 -12.44 5.07
N GLU A 15 19.17 -11.62 5.39
CA GLU A 15 20.42 -11.52 4.65
C GLU A 15 21.59 -11.88 5.56
N ASP A 16 22.51 -12.71 5.06
CA ASP A 16 23.62 -13.29 5.82
C ASP A 16 25.00 -12.81 5.35
N ARG A 17 25.01 -11.76 4.53
CA ARG A 17 26.24 -11.08 4.06
C ARG A 17 25.99 -9.59 3.88
N PHE A 18 27.03 -8.81 4.05
CA PHE A 18 27.02 -7.39 3.72
C PHE A 18 27.43 -7.21 2.26
N ASP A 19 26.56 -6.57 1.48
CA ASP A 19 26.80 -6.19 0.09
C ASP A 19 26.45 -4.70 -0.08
N PRO A 20 27.45 -3.80 -0.18
CA PRO A 20 27.20 -2.37 -0.34
C PRO A 20 26.31 -2.01 -1.52
N SER A 21 26.35 -2.80 -2.62
CA SER A 21 25.54 -2.56 -3.81
C SER A 21 24.05 -2.84 -3.60
N ARG A 22 23.69 -3.56 -2.52
CA ARG A 22 22.33 -3.93 -2.15
C ARG A 22 21.74 -3.07 -1.03
N THR A 23 22.53 -2.16 -0.44
CA THR A 23 22.11 -1.37 0.74
C THR A 23 20.75 -0.69 0.52
N LEU A 24 20.57 0.02 -0.59
CA LEU A 24 19.32 0.71 -0.89
C LEU A 24 18.10 -0.23 -0.99
N SER A 25 18.27 -1.41 -1.61
CA SER A 25 17.20 -2.41 -1.71
C SER A 25 16.92 -3.04 -0.34
N SER A 26 17.94 -3.34 0.43
CA SER A 26 17.79 -3.86 1.79
C SER A 26 17.09 -2.86 2.71
N GLU A 27 17.41 -1.56 2.62
CA GLU A 27 16.71 -0.52 3.38
C GLU A 27 15.20 -0.53 3.13
N SER A 28 14.77 -0.79 1.90
CA SER A 28 13.35 -0.90 1.55
C SER A 28 12.72 -2.20 2.06
N LEU A 29 13.38 -3.36 1.79
CA LEU A 29 12.83 -4.69 2.11
C LEU A 29 12.67 -4.91 3.61
N PHE A 30 13.61 -4.42 4.41
CA PHE A 30 13.63 -4.59 5.86
C PHE A 30 12.98 -3.42 6.61
N ALA A 31 12.28 -2.52 5.91
CA ALA A 31 11.58 -1.37 6.48
C ALA A 31 10.55 -1.79 7.54
N LEU A 32 10.38 -0.95 8.55
CA LEU A 32 9.42 -1.14 9.65
C LEU A 32 8.36 -0.04 9.65
N GLY A 33 7.14 -0.39 10.06
CA GLY A 33 6.04 0.55 10.25
C GLY A 33 5.03 0.02 11.27
N ASN A 34 4.18 0.90 11.76
CA ASN A 34 3.13 0.57 12.73
C ASN A 34 1.74 1.13 12.36
N GLY A 35 1.57 1.53 11.08
CA GLY A 35 0.32 2.04 10.54
C GLY A 35 0.09 3.54 10.73
N VAL A 36 0.92 4.24 11.51
CA VAL A 36 0.89 5.70 11.67
C VAL A 36 2.23 6.33 11.35
N MET A 37 3.31 5.59 11.46
CA MET A 37 4.64 5.98 11.05
C MET A 37 5.46 4.78 10.61
N GLY A 38 6.56 5.01 9.91
CA GLY A 38 7.47 3.97 9.49
C GLY A 38 8.77 4.53 8.96
N GLY A 39 9.69 3.64 8.63
CA GLY A 39 10.97 4.04 8.08
C GLY A 39 11.75 2.90 7.46
N ARG A 40 12.67 3.28 6.60
CA ARG A 40 13.61 2.38 5.93
C ARG A 40 14.57 1.74 6.94
N ALA A 41 15.12 0.60 6.57
CA ALA A 41 16.06 -0.12 7.42
C ALA A 41 17.49 0.44 7.33
N ASN A 42 17.64 1.77 7.47
CA ASN A 42 18.93 2.42 7.56
C ASN A 42 19.73 1.88 8.77
N PHE A 43 21.07 1.97 8.73
CA PHE A 43 21.90 1.65 9.87
C PHE A 43 21.70 2.67 11.00
N GLU A 44 21.76 2.23 12.23
CA GLU A 44 21.65 3.08 13.41
C GLU A 44 22.90 3.95 13.58
N GLU A 45 24.07 3.37 13.33
CA GLU A 45 25.36 4.06 13.32
C GLU A 45 25.64 4.76 12.00
N ARG A 46 26.62 5.61 12.00
CA ARG A 46 27.11 6.25 10.79
C ARG A 46 27.42 5.23 9.70
N TYR A 47 26.97 5.51 8.50
CA TYR A 47 27.31 4.79 7.29
C TYR A 47 27.66 5.77 6.18
N SER A 48 28.90 5.78 5.72
CA SER A 48 29.41 6.69 4.68
C SER A 48 29.27 6.14 3.25
N GLY A 49 28.70 4.93 3.09
CA GLY A 49 28.34 4.36 1.79
C GLY A 49 27.04 4.91 1.22
N GLU A 50 26.60 4.35 0.09
CA GLU A 50 25.32 4.76 -0.54
C GLU A 50 24.14 4.34 0.35
N THR A 51 23.29 5.29 0.72
CA THR A 51 22.12 5.10 1.57
C THR A 51 21.02 6.10 1.20
N LEU A 52 19.76 5.73 1.40
CA LEU A 52 18.61 6.61 1.30
C LEU A 52 17.91 6.64 2.65
N GLN A 53 18.16 7.70 3.41
CA GLN A 53 17.49 7.89 4.69
C GLN A 53 16.00 8.11 4.47
N GLY A 54 15.15 7.41 5.24
CA GLY A 54 13.70 7.58 5.15
C GLY A 54 13.03 7.23 6.46
N ASN A 55 12.38 8.23 7.07
CA ASN A 55 11.46 8.11 8.18
C ASN A 55 10.21 8.92 7.83
N TYR A 56 9.02 8.40 8.06
CA TYR A 56 7.79 9.00 7.57
C TYR A 56 6.72 8.99 8.65
N ILE A 57 5.96 10.09 8.74
CA ILE A 57 4.77 10.22 9.61
C ILE A 57 3.55 10.23 8.70
N GLY A 58 2.64 9.27 8.87
CA GLY A 58 1.42 9.17 8.07
C GLY A 58 0.54 10.41 8.21
N GLY A 59 -0.08 10.82 7.10
CA GLY A 59 -0.95 12.00 7.05
C GLY A 59 -0.25 13.35 6.98
N VAL A 60 1.07 13.40 7.23
CA VAL A 60 1.88 14.63 7.05
C VAL A 60 2.32 14.70 5.59
N TYR A 61 2.15 15.86 4.96
CA TYR A 61 2.53 16.07 3.56
C TYR A 61 3.10 17.47 3.32
N TYR A 62 3.78 17.64 2.20
CA TYR A 62 4.33 18.90 1.74
C TYR A 62 3.91 19.15 0.27
N PRO A 63 3.38 20.34 -0.07
CA PRO A 63 3.07 20.71 -1.45
C PRO A 63 4.35 21.12 -2.19
N ASP A 64 5.02 20.16 -2.82
CA ASP A 64 6.24 20.38 -3.58
C ASP A 64 5.90 20.93 -4.96
N LYS A 65 6.50 22.09 -5.35
CA LYS A 65 6.20 22.72 -6.63
C LYS A 65 6.55 21.80 -7.79
N THR A 66 5.63 21.63 -8.74
CA THR A 66 5.88 20.81 -9.92
C THR A 66 7.01 21.36 -10.79
N ARG A 67 7.74 20.46 -11.47
CA ARG A 67 8.77 20.81 -12.46
C ARG A 67 8.20 21.07 -13.87
N VAL A 68 6.92 20.79 -14.08
CA VAL A 68 6.28 21.00 -15.39
C VAL A 68 6.30 22.49 -15.73
N GLY A 69 7.03 22.85 -16.79
CA GLY A 69 7.30 24.23 -17.20
C GLY A 69 6.16 24.90 -17.99
N TRP A 70 5.09 24.16 -18.31
CA TRP A 70 3.91 24.66 -18.99
C TRP A 70 2.69 24.52 -18.10
N TRP A 71 1.77 25.44 -18.23
CA TRP A 71 0.56 25.50 -17.45
C TRP A 71 -0.69 25.30 -18.33
N LYS A 72 -1.65 24.54 -17.84
CA LYS A 72 -2.98 24.40 -18.42
C LYS A 72 -4.04 24.70 -17.38
N ASN A 73 -5.17 25.28 -17.80
CA ASN A 73 -6.28 25.56 -16.92
C ASN A 73 -6.79 24.28 -16.25
N GLY A 74 -6.95 24.34 -14.92
CA GLY A 74 -7.39 23.20 -14.10
C GLY A 74 -6.26 22.30 -13.58
N TYR A 75 -5.03 22.43 -14.07
CA TYR A 75 -3.88 21.66 -13.56
C TYR A 75 -3.38 22.21 -12.22
N PRO A 76 -2.99 21.35 -11.26
CA PRO A 76 -2.39 21.78 -10.01
C PRO A 76 -0.95 22.28 -10.22
N GLU A 77 -0.47 23.13 -9.30
CA GLU A 77 0.87 23.71 -9.35
C GLU A 77 1.87 22.94 -8.46
N TYR A 78 1.42 21.92 -7.75
CA TYR A 78 2.26 21.14 -6.84
C TYR A 78 1.92 19.65 -6.92
N PHE A 79 2.89 18.82 -6.50
CA PHE A 79 2.72 17.42 -6.18
C PHE A 79 2.85 17.26 -4.67
N ALA A 80 1.88 16.62 -4.01
CA ALA A 80 2.00 16.36 -2.58
C ALA A 80 3.04 15.27 -2.34
N LYS A 81 3.92 15.47 -1.36
CA LYS A 81 4.95 14.51 -0.97
C LYS A 81 4.95 14.29 0.53
N VAL A 82 5.08 13.04 0.95
CA VAL A 82 5.39 12.72 2.34
C VAL A 82 6.79 13.26 2.66
N PRO A 83 6.97 14.11 3.70
CA PRO A 83 8.30 14.57 4.06
C PRO A 83 9.11 13.46 4.71
N ASN A 84 10.39 13.35 4.36
CA ASN A 84 11.34 12.61 5.17
C ASN A 84 11.42 13.30 6.56
N ALA A 85 11.20 12.53 7.63
CA ALA A 85 11.18 13.03 9.01
C ALA A 85 12.52 12.79 9.71
N ALA A 86 12.67 13.32 10.93
CA ALA A 86 13.93 13.26 11.66
C ALA A 86 14.49 11.83 11.78
N PHE A 87 15.80 11.72 11.68
CA PHE A 87 16.55 10.48 11.88
C PHE A 87 16.61 10.15 13.38
N TRP A 88 15.58 9.50 13.86
CA TRP A 88 15.41 9.18 15.28
C TRP A 88 16.16 7.92 15.73
N ILE A 89 16.52 7.02 14.81
CA ILE A 89 17.19 5.75 15.12
C ILE A 89 18.68 5.93 15.47
N GLY A 90 19.26 7.08 15.19
CA GLY A 90 20.70 7.34 15.20
C GLY A 90 21.41 7.01 16.52
N VAL A 91 22.48 6.19 16.43
CA VAL A 91 23.39 5.85 17.53
C VAL A 91 24.80 5.71 16.94
N ASP A 92 25.53 6.83 16.83
CA ASP A 92 26.94 6.74 16.43
C ASP A 92 27.77 6.01 17.49
N VAL A 93 28.70 5.18 17.04
CA VAL A 93 29.58 4.41 17.91
C VAL A 93 31.05 4.65 17.52
N ALA A 94 31.90 4.82 18.52
CA ALA A 94 33.36 4.76 18.35
C ALA A 94 33.99 3.82 19.39
N VAL A 95 35.06 3.12 18.99
CA VAL A 95 35.77 2.20 19.89
C VAL A 95 37.25 2.58 19.93
N ASP A 96 37.71 2.95 21.09
CA ASP A 96 39.03 3.59 21.29
C ASP A 96 39.26 4.77 20.33
N GLY A 97 38.21 5.57 20.13
CA GLY A 97 38.21 6.74 19.24
C GLY A 97 38.02 6.46 17.74
N GLU A 98 38.09 5.20 17.31
CA GLU A 98 37.85 4.83 15.90
C GLU A 98 36.35 4.66 15.64
N PRO A 99 35.75 5.43 14.67
CA PRO A 99 34.34 5.29 14.33
C PRO A 99 33.97 3.91 13.79
N LEU A 100 32.83 3.40 14.19
CA LEU A 100 32.20 2.26 13.56
C LEU A 100 31.43 2.72 12.33
N ASP A 101 31.94 2.41 11.15
CA ASP A 101 31.33 2.73 9.85
C ASP A 101 31.62 1.57 8.89
N LEU A 102 30.58 0.79 8.55
CA LEU A 102 30.71 -0.40 7.70
C LEU A 102 31.36 -0.15 6.34
N ALA A 103 31.26 1.06 5.81
CA ALA A 103 31.91 1.42 4.54
C ALA A 103 33.44 1.58 4.68
N THR A 104 33.96 1.74 5.91
CA THR A 104 35.36 2.09 6.14
C THR A 104 36.11 1.19 7.12
N VAL A 105 35.45 0.22 7.76
CA VAL A 105 36.09 -0.77 8.64
C VAL A 105 37.20 -1.54 7.90
N ALA A 106 38.17 -2.04 8.61
CA ALA A 106 39.27 -2.81 8.00
C ALA A 106 38.80 -4.16 7.44
N GLU A 107 37.84 -4.82 8.11
CA GLU A 107 37.28 -6.09 7.68
C GLU A 107 35.85 -6.28 8.24
N VAL A 108 34.93 -6.79 7.43
CA VAL A 108 33.64 -7.34 7.85
C VAL A 108 33.73 -8.85 7.88
N LYS A 109 33.90 -9.44 9.08
CA LYS A 109 34.04 -10.89 9.26
C LYS A 109 32.75 -11.65 9.11
N SER A 110 31.66 -11.07 9.58
CA SER A 110 30.31 -11.60 9.41
C SER A 110 29.27 -10.49 9.46
N PHE A 111 28.18 -10.70 8.75
CA PHE A 111 27.02 -9.83 8.76
C PHE A 111 25.76 -10.68 8.70
N TYR A 112 24.78 -10.31 9.48
CA TYR A 112 23.46 -10.91 9.52
C TYR A 112 22.43 -9.84 9.83
N ARG A 113 21.37 -9.78 9.03
CA ARG A 113 20.20 -8.92 9.29
C ARG A 113 18.94 -9.74 9.08
N GLU A 114 17.98 -9.62 9.99
CA GLU A 114 16.67 -10.24 9.85
C GLU A 114 15.55 -9.28 10.26
N THR A 115 14.43 -9.35 9.56
CA THR A 115 13.13 -8.86 10.03
C THR A 115 12.26 -10.07 10.37
N ASP A 116 11.92 -10.22 11.64
CA ASP A 116 10.90 -11.18 12.09
C ASP A 116 9.50 -10.61 11.83
N MET A 117 8.82 -11.11 10.80
CA MET A 117 7.51 -10.65 10.37
C MET A 117 6.39 -10.97 11.37
N ARG A 118 6.59 -11.93 12.27
CA ARG A 118 5.61 -12.25 13.34
C ARG A 118 5.49 -11.13 14.35
N ARG A 119 6.60 -10.40 14.60
CA ARG A 119 6.71 -9.41 15.66
C ARG A 119 7.02 -8.00 15.16
N SER A 120 7.32 -7.85 13.87
CA SER A 120 7.84 -6.62 13.28
C SER A 120 9.06 -6.09 14.04
N VAL A 121 10.07 -6.94 14.15
CA VAL A 121 11.33 -6.64 14.84
C VAL A 121 12.47 -6.83 13.87
N LEU A 122 13.30 -5.80 13.73
CA LEU A 122 14.53 -5.84 12.95
C LEU A 122 15.71 -6.12 13.87
N THR A 123 16.46 -7.18 13.57
CA THR A 123 17.68 -7.56 14.28
C THR A 123 18.86 -7.54 13.31
N ARG A 124 19.97 -6.97 13.73
CA ARG A 124 21.23 -7.01 12.97
C ARG A 124 22.37 -7.47 13.88
N ARG A 125 23.22 -8.35 13.37
CA ARG A 125 24.43 -8.84 14.03
C ARG A 125 25.59 -8.77 13.08
N MET A 126 26.73 -8.30 13.55
CA MET A 126 27.96 -8.27 12.75
C MET A 126 29.20 -8.43 13.59
N ARG A 127 30.25 -8.92 12.96
CA ARG A 127 31.62 -8.90 13.52
C ARG A 127 32.50 -8.15 12.55
N VAL A 128 33.18 -7.15 13.06
CA VAL A 128 34.05 -6.28 12.25
C VAL A 128 35.36 -6.03 12.93
N VAL A 129 36.39 -5.79 12.14
CA VAL A 129 37.70 -5.29 12.61
C VAL A 129 37.79 -3.82 12.21
N LEU A 130 37.93 -2.94 13.20
CA LEU A 130 38.09 -1.51 12.98
C LEU A 130 39.52 -1.20 12.50
N LYS A 131 39.75 0.00 11.94
CA LYS A 131 41.08 0.41 11.45
C LYS A 131 42.15 0.43 12.54
N ASN A 132 41.78 0.66 13.80
CA ASN A 132 42.68 0.59 14.95
C ASN A 132 42.97 -0.86 15.43
N GLY A 133 42.49 -1.89 14.71
CA GLY A 133 42.68 -3.29 14.97
C GLY A 133 41.80 -3.86 16.08
N VAL A 134 40.88 -3.11 16.65
CA VAL A 134 39.89 -3.66 17.59
C VAL A 134 38.85 -4.47 16.82
N GLU A 135 38.65 -5.70 17.23
CA GLU A 135 37.58 -6.55 16.75
C GLU A 135 36.36 -6.40 17.67
N VAL A 136 35.20 -6.14 17.10
CA VAL A 136 33.96 -6.01 17.86
C VAL A 136 32.83 -6.87 17.25
N ALA A 137 31.99 -7.39 18.14
CA ALA A 137 30.65 -7.86 17.75
C ALA A 137 29.64 -6.76 18.07
N VAL A 138 28.71 -6.53 17.13
CA VAL A 138 27.61 -5.58 17.28
C VAL A 138 26.31 -6.35 17.12
N GLU A 139 25.36 -6.08 18.02
CA GLU A 139 23.96 -6.52 17.89
C GLU A 139 23.04 -5.32 18.04
N THR A 140 22.11 -5.12 17.08
CA THR A 140 21.05 -4.14 17.20
C THR A 140 19.70 -4.83 17.10
N VAL A 141 18.72 -4.38 17.89
CA VAL A 141 17.32 -4.80 17.82
C VAL A 141 16.47 -3.55 17.87
N ARG A 142 15.58 -3.38 16.88
CA ARG A 142 14.69 -2.23 16.89
C ARG A 142 13.30 -2.57 16.39
N PHE A 143 12.33 -1.76 16.82
CA PHE A 143 10.96 -1.81 16.35
C PHE A 143 10.26 -0.45 16.55
N LEU A 144 9.20 -0.24 15.77
CA LEU A 144 8.18 0.77 16.03
C LEU A 144 7.02 0.11 16.75
N SER A 145 6.68 0.60 17.95
CA SER A 145 5.66 -0.04 18.77
C SER A 145 4.28 0.05 18.10
N LEU A 146 3.62 -1.09 17.92
CA LEU A 146 2.25 -1.16 17.45
C LEU A 146 1.24 -0.83 18.58
N ALA A 147 1.60 -1.16 19.82
CA ALA A 147 0.77 -0.88 21.01
C ALA A 147 0.85 0.59 21.44
N ARG A 148 2.07 1.18 21.38
CA ARG A 148 2.36 2.58 21.71
C ARG A 148 2.82 3.31 20.45
N ARG A 149 1.88 3.76 19.63
CA ARG A 149 2.10 4.14 18.22
C ARG A 149 3.09 5.27 17.96
N GLU A 150 3.37 6.09 18.97
CA GLU A 150 4.32 7.23 18.89
C GLU A 150 5.70 6.87 19.47
N LEU A 151 5.95 5.57 19.77
CA LEU A 151 7.19 5.09 20.39
C LEU A 151 8.03 4.26 19.41
N GLY A 152 9.29 4.70 19.21
CA GLY A 152 10.35 3.92 18.59
C GLY A 152 11.35 3.40 19.63
N VAL A 153 11.84 2.16 19.45
CA VAL A 153 12.73 1.51 20.41
C VAL A 153 13.96 0.92 19.71
N VAL A 154 15.14 1.17 20.25
CA VAL A 154 16.42 0.63 19.77
C VAL A 154 17.22 0.07 20.95
N LYS A 155 17.66 -1.18 20.83
CA LYS A 155 18.70 -1.79 21.64
C LYS A 155 19.97 -1.89 20.80
N TYR A 156 21.11 -1.42 21.32
CA TYR A 156 22.38 -1.42 20.62
C TYR A 156 23.48 -1.98 21.54
N ALA A 157 24.05 -3.13 21.21
CA ALA A 157 25.08 -3.79 21.98
C ALA A 157 26.43 -3.85 21.23
N VAL A 158 27.52 -3.53 21.90
CA VAL A 158 28.88 -3.63 21.37
C VAL A 158 29.73 -4.45 22.32
N THR A 159 30.37 -5.48 21.80
CA THR A 159 31.27 -6.38 22.56
C THR A 159 32.65 -6.38 21.94
N PRO A 160 33.70 -5.90 22.65
CA PRO A 160 35.09 -6.05 22.19
C PRO A 160 35.53 -7.52 22.26
N LEU A 161 36.13 -8.03 21.18
CA LEU A 161 36.41 -9.49 21.06
C LEU A 161 37.88 -9.88 21.23
N ASN A 162 38.83 -8.98 20.96
CA ASN A 162 40.25 -9.30 20.98
C ASN A 162 41.01 -8.65 22.16
N ARG A 163 40.55 -7.51 22.66
CA ARG A 163 41.11 -6.81 23.83
C ARG A 163 40.04 -5.98 24.55
N ALA A 164 40.35 -5.51 25.76
CA ALA A 164 39.53 -4.49 26.40
C ALA A 164 39.49 -3.21 25.55
N ALA A 165 38.39 -2.49 25.56
CA ALA A 165 38.24 -1.28 24.79
C ALA A 165 37.28 -0.27 25.46
N ARG A 166 37.49 1.01 25.15
CA ARG A 166 36.58 2.10 25.50
C ARG A 166 35.59 2.28 24.38
N ILE A 167 34.29 2.12 24.68
CA ILE A 167 33.19 2.25 23.73
C ILE A 167 32.46 3.57 24.00
N THR A 168 32.41 4.40 23.00
CA THR A 168 31.66 5.67 23.05
C THR A 168 30.38 5.51 22.24
N PHE A 169 29.25 5.76 22.87
CA PHE A 169 27.94 5.82 22.22
C PHE A 169 27.49 7.28 22.10
N SER A 170 26.94 7.63 20.95
CA SER A 170 26.38 8.97 20.70
C SER A 170 24.98 8.85 20.08
N PRO A 171 23.97 8.43 20.88
CA PRO A 171 22.58 8.48 20.42
C PRO A 171 22.17 9.91 20.10
N HIS A 172 21.45 10.06 18.96
CA HIS A 172 21.05 11.37 18.48
C HIS A 172 19.73 11.33 17.75
N VAL A 173 19.06 12.47 17.69
CA VAL A 173 17.97 12.79 16.77
C VAL A 173 18.44 13.89 15.84
N ASP A 174 18.30 13.68 14.55
CA ASP A 174 18.73 14.63 13.52
C ASP A 174 17.52 14.99 12.64
N ALA A 175 17.02 16.22 12.77
CA ALA A 175 15.91 16.74 11.99
C ALA A 175 16.37 17.62 10.80
N ASP A 176 17.69 17.78 10.61
CA ASP A 176 18.24 18.39 9.40
C ASP A 176 18.21 17.39 8.23
N VAL A 177 17.01 17.09 7.79
CA VAL A 177 16.73 16.07 6.75
C VAL A 177 16.10 16.69 5.51
N ARG A 178 16.27 16.02 4.37
CA ARG A 178 15.70 16.41 3.08
C ARG A 178 15.08 15.19 2.42
N ASN A 179 14.11 15.44 1.56
CA ASN A 179 13.65 14.43 0.61
C ASN A 179 14.63 14.32 -0.55
N ALA A 180 14.98 13.10 -0.93
CA ALA A 180 15.81 12.84 -2.12
C ALA A 180 15.04 13.15 -3.42
N ASP A 181 13.71 13.08 -3.39
CA ASP A 181 12.83 13.34 -4.53
C ASP A 181 12.31 14.79 -4.59
N ALA A 182 12.80 15.71 -3.74
CA ALA A 182 12.41 17.11 -3.76
C ALA A 182 12.68 17.76 -5.13
N ASN A 183 11.66 18.38 -5.72
CA ASN A 183 11.72 18.84 -7.11
C ASN A 183 12.77 19.95 -7.35
N TYR A 184 12.99 20.80 -6.38
CA TYR A 184 13.94 21.94 -6.46
C TYR A 184 14.97 21.87 -5.33
N ASP A 185 15.27 20.68 -4.81
CA ASP A 185 16.17 20.48 -3.68
C ASP A 185 15.75 21.30 -2.45
N GLU A 186 14.44 21.58 -2.35
CA GLU A 186 13.86 22.35 -1.25
C GLU A 186 13.82 21.49 0.02
N LYS A 187 14.32 22.05 1.14
CA LYS A 187 14.11 21.46 2.45
C LYS A 187 12.68 21.73 2.91
N PHE A 188 11.92 20.67 3.20
CA PHE A 188 10.50 20.79 3.54
C PHE A 188 10.25 21.26 4.97
N TRP A 189 11.17 20.95 5.89
CA TRP A 189 11.10 21.33 7.29
C TRP A 189 11.89 22.60 7.60
N GLU A 190 11.42 23.31 8.60
CA GLU A 190 12.13 24.40 9.28
C GLU A 190 12.09 24.15 10.79
N GLU A 191 13.14 24.54 11.49
CA GLU A 191 13.23 24.44 12.94
C GLU A 191 12.20 25.35 13.63
N VAL A 192 11.53 24.80 14.65
CA VAL A 192 10.71 25.55 15.59
C VAL A 192 11.50 25.76 16.88
N SER A 193 12.03 24.68 17.45
CA SER A 193 12.87 24.71 18.64
C SER A 193 13.71 23.46 18.78
N THR A 194 14.86 23.58 19.43
CA THR A 194 15.72 22.44 19.82
C THR A 194 16.14 22.61 21.27
N GLU A 195 15.89 21.58 22.07
CA GLU A 195 16.21 21.52 23.50
C GLU A 195 17.21 20.36 23.75
N ALA A 196 17.62 20.14 25.00
CA ALA A 196 18.70 19.19 25.30
C ALA A 196 18.49 17.76 24.81
N ASP A 197 17.25 17.29 24.76
CA ASP A 197 16.86 15.91 24.46
C ASP A 197 15.77 15.81 23.38
N ALA A 198 15.31 16.95 22.84
CA ALA A 198 14.20 17.01 21.90
C ALA A 198 14.37 18.10 20.85
N THR A 199 13.80 17.89 19.66
CA THR A 199 13.71 18.91 18.61
C THR A 199 12.30 18.91 18.02
N GLN A 200 11.83 20.10 17.60
CA GLN A 200 10.54 20.32 16.96
C GLN A 200 10.76 21.07 15.65
N SER A 201 10.14 20.58 14.59
CA SER A 201 10.17 21.20 13.27
C SER A 201 8.77 21.38 12.72
N ARG A 202 8.62 22.32 11.76
CA ARG A 202 7.38 22.62 11.06
C ARG A 202 7.58 22.51 9.55
N THR A 203 6.62 21.95 8.83
CA THR A 203 6.64 21.99 7.36
C THR A 203 6.33 23.40 6.86
N LYS A 204 7.22 23.96 6.01
CA LYS A 204 7.20 25.38 5.59
C LYS A 204 5.91 25.83 4.90
N LYS A 205 5.25 24.96 4.13
CA LYS A 205 4.06 25.32 3.33
C LYS A 205 2.76 24.72 3.86
N SER A 206 2.79 23.50 4.39
CA SER A 206 1.59 22.83 4.88
C SER A 206 1.31 23.07 6.36
N GLY A 207 2.31 23.56 7.13
CA GLY A 207 2.16 23.98 8.52
C GLY A 207 2.03 22.82 9.52
N PHE A 208 2.29 21.57 9.13
CA PHE A 208 2.36 20.47 10.09
C PHE A 208 3.59 20.62 10.98
N GLU A 209 3.42 20.32 12.26
CA GLU A 209 4.53 20.30 13.20
C GLU A 209 4.74 18.88 13.74
N ALA A 210 5.99 18.54 14.01
CA ALA A 210 6.36 17.29 14.66
C ALA A 210 7.53 17.51 15.62
N ALA A 211 7.52 16.76 16.71
CA ALA A 211 8.60 16.76 17.70
C ALA A 211 9.11 15.34 17.95
N TRP A 212 10.41 15.26 18.15
CA TRP A 212 11.13 14.03 18.44
C TRP A 212 11.93 14.23 19.73
N ALA A 213 11.77 13.31 20.68
CA ALA A 213 12.54 13.28 21.91
C ALA A 213 13.19 11.93 22.08
N GLN A 214 14.31 11.87 22.80
CA GLN A 214 14.98 10.61 23.15
C GLN A 214 15.21 10.49 24.65
N ALA A 215 14.98 9.27 25.19
CA ALA A 215 15.45 8.81 26.47
C ALA A 215 16.43 7.67 26.25
N VAL A 216 17.54 7.64 26.99
CA VAL A 216 18.63 6.67 26.76
C VAL A 216 19.12 6.06 28.07
N GLU A 217 19.51 4.78 28.02
CA GLU A 217 20.06 4.03 29.15
C GLU A 217 21.35 3.31 28.73
N LEU A 218 22.40 3.42 29.54
CA LEU A 218 23.64 2.68 29.40
C LEU A 218 24.24 2.54 30.80
N ASP A 219 24.44 1.32 31.24
CA ASP A 219 24.97 1.03 32.58
C ASP A 219 26.38 1.63 32.79
N GLY A 220 26.52 2.39 33.88
CA GLY A 220 27.75 3.08 34.24
C GLY A 220 28.07 4.30 33.37
N ALA A 221 27.14 4.85 32.63
CA ALA A 221 27.35 5.97 31.73
C ALA A 221 27.10 7.33 32.42
N GLU A 222 28.03 8.28 32.18
CA GLU A 222 27.79 9.70 32.42
C GLU A 222 27.55 10.38 31.08
N TRP A 223 26.37 11.01 30.92
CA TRP A 223 25.95 11.59 29.68
C TRP A 223 26.39 13.06 29.54
N HIS A 224 26.99 13.37 28.41
CA HIS A 224 27.22 14.73 27.95
C HIS A 224 26.25 15.03 26.80
N CYS A 225 25.35 16.00 26.98
CA CYS A 225 24.37 16.41 25.98
C CYS A 225 24.88 17.60 25.17
N GLU A 226 24.76 17.55 23.87
CA GLU A 226 25.07 18.61 22.92
C GLU A 226 23.84 18.91 22.08
N THR A 227 23.48 20.17 21.98
CA THR A 227 22.40 20.68 21.12
C THR A 227 22.98 21.54 20.01
N ARG A 228 22.49 21.30 18.79
CA ARG A 228 22.69 22.17 17.61
C ARG A 228 21.33 22.42 16.98
N PRO A 229 21.17 23.42 16.12
CA PRO A 229 19.94 23.60 15.39
C PRO A 229 19.49 22.28 14.75
N GLU A 230 18.22 21.90 14.97
CA GLU A 230 17.59 20.68 14.45
C GLU A 230 18.24 19.34 14.89
N LYS A 231 19.22 19.37 15.82
CA LYS A 231 19.92 18.15 16.24
C LYS A 231 20.21 18.09 17.74
N VAL A 232 19.83 16.98 18.34
CA VAL A 232 20.19 16.66 19.73
C VAL A 232 21.04 15.40 19.77
N ARG A 233 22.10 15.44 20.61
CA ARG A 233 23.03 14.33 20.77
C ARG A 233 23.37 14.18 22.24
N ALA A 234 23.32 12.95 22.75
CA ALA A 234 23.88 12.59 24.03
C ALA A 234 25.10 11.69 23.78
N THR A 235 26.20 11.92 24.48
CA THR A 235 27.44 11.13 24.32
C THR A 235 27.87 10.59 25.67
N ALA A 236 28.16 9.30 25.73
CA ALA A 236 28.75 8.65 26.90
C ALA A 236 29.78 7.60 26.47
N ALA A 237 30.78 7.36 27.34
CA ALA A 237 31.78 6.35 27.08
C ALA A 237 31.94 5.40 28.28
N VAL A 238 32.00 4.13 28.01
CA VAL A 238 32.20 3.07 29.00
C VAL A 238 33.33 2.15 28.57
N SER A 239 34.14 1.70 29.53
CA SER A 239 35.16 0.66 29.25
C SER A 239 34.59 -0.71 29.48
N ARG A 240 34.91 -1.64 28.61
CA ARG A 240 34.49 -3.06 28.72
C ARG A 240 35.70 -3.98 28.51
N GLU A 241 35.77 -5.01 29.33
CA GLU A 241 36.73 -6.08 29.15
C GLU A 241 36.41 -6.90 27.90
N LYS A 242 37.39 -7.59 27.37
CA LYS A 242 37.19 -8.54 26.28
C LYS A 242 36.07 -9.53 26.58
N GLY A 243 35.08 -9.60 25.65
CA GLY A 243 33.92 -10.47 25.76
C GLY A 243 32.77 -9.91 26.60
N CYS A 244 32.91 -8.70 27.19
CA CYS A 244 31.87 -8.05 27.97
C CYS A 244 31.14 -7.00 27.11
N ALA A 245 29.82 -7.11 26.96
CA ALA A 245 28.99 -6.18 26.17
C ALA A 245 28.78 -4.88 26.92
N ALA A 246 28.75 -3.77 26.16
CA ALA A 246 28.06 -2.51 26.54
C ALA A 246 26.75 -2.48 25.79
N VAL A 247 25.63 -2.31 26.50
CA VAL A 247 24.28 -2.33 25.94
C VAL A 247 23.62 -0.99 26.18
N LEU A 248 23.30 -0.29 25.10
CA LEU A 248 22.52 0.95 25.08
C LEU A 248 21.07 0.63 24.75
N TYR A 249 20.14 1.23 25.48
CA TYR A 249 18.72 1.30 25.11
C TYR A 249 18.37 2.75 24.76
N LYS A 250 17.62 2.92 23.69
CA LYS A 250 17.12 4.21 23.24
C LYS A 250 15.63 4.11 22.99
N TYR A 251 14.88 5.04 23.59
CA TYR A 251 13.44 5.19 23.46
C TYR A 251 13.17 6.55 22.82
N ALA A 252 12.52 6.55 21.66
CA ALA A 252 12.24 7.77 20.91
C ALA A 252 10.73 8.04 20.91
N GLY A 253 10.34 9.19 21.45
CA GLY A 253 8.98 9.70 21.33
C GLY A 253 8.86 10.54 20.06
N ILE A 254 7.83 10.27 19.24
CA ILE A 254 7.60 10.88 17.92
C ILE A 254 6.15 11.35 17.87
N CYS A 255 5.92 12.64 18.04
CA CYS A 255 4.59 13.22 18.09
C CYS A 255 4.39 14.25 16.98
N SER A 256 3.16 14.38 16.47
CA SER A 256 2.85 15.36 15.44
C SER A 256 1.60 16.17 15.75
N SER A 257 1.46 17.32 15.09
CA SER A 257 0.30 18.20 15.19
C SER A 257 -1.01 17.59 14.68
N LEU A 258 -0.97 16.38 14.13
CA LEU A 258 -2.17 15.60 13.84
C LEU A 258 -2.89 15.20 15.15
N ASN A 259 -2.14 14.91 16.22
CA ASN A 259 -2.68 14.36 17.47
C ASN A 259 -2.46 15.26 18.70
N HIS A 260 -1.52 16.18 18.62
CA HIS A 260 -1.12 17.04 19.73
C HIS A 260 -1.16 18.51 19.32
N ALA A 261 -1.47 19.41 20.27
CA ALA A 261 -1.36 20.84 20.00
C ALA A 261 0.13 21.22 19.78
N PRO A 262 0.45 22.12 18.85
CA PRO A 262 1.84 22.50 18.56
C PRO A 262 2.66 22.92 19.79
N ALA A 263 2.04 23.63 20.74
CA ALA A 263 2.71 24.06 21.97
C ALA A 263 3.08 22.91 22.92
N ASP A 264 2.44 21.77 22.81
CA ASP A 264 2.60 20.61 23.70
C ASP A 264 3.48 19.51 23.10
N LEU A 265 3.91 19.64 21.84
CA LEU A 265 4.57 18.58 21.09
C LEU A 265 5.84 18.05 21.75
N ILE A 266 6.75 18.94 22.19
CA ILE A 266 7.99 18.52 22.87
C ILE A 266 7.67 17.79 24.18
N ALA A 267 6.71 18.32 24.96
CA ALA A 267 6.32 17.68 26.22
C ALA A 267 5.70 16.29 25.97
N ALA A 268 4.86 16.17 24.94
CA ALA A 268 4.26 14.90 24.55
C ALA A 268 5.34 13.90 24.09
N ALA A 269 6.26 14.29 23.22
CA ALA A 269 7.34 13.44 22.75
C ALA A 269 8.23 12.96 23.92
N ARG A 270 8.56 13.83 24.86
CA ARG A 270 9.28 13.47 26.09
C ARG A 270 8.51 12.47 26.96
N ALA A 271 7.22 12.70 27.14
CA ALA A 271 6.37 11.80 27.92
C ALA A 271 6.31 10.40 27.30
N VAL A 272 6.23 10.32 25.97
CA VAL A 272 6.28 9.03 25.23
C VAL A 272 7.63 8.35 25.42
N ALA A 273 8.75 9.05 25.23
CA ALA A 273 10.09 8.50 25.43
C ALA A 273 10.31 8.02 26.86
N ALA A 274 9.92 8.81 27.87
CA ALA A 274 10.01 8.47 29.28
C ALA A 274 9.16 7.26 29.65
N SER A 275 7.93 7.17 29.13
CA SER A 275 7.06 5.99 29.35
C SER A 275 7.64 4.72 28.76
N GLY A 276 8.35 4.84 27.63
CA GLY A 276 9.08 3.72 27.03
C GLY A 276 10.25 3.25 27.93
N GLN A 277 11.03 4.20 28.43
CA GLN A 277 12.13 3.94 29.36
C GLN A 277 11.63 3.29 30.66
N GLU A 278 10.55 3.82 31.25
CA GLU A 278 9.97 3.26 32.47
C GLU A 278 9.47 1.81 32.28
N ALA A 279 8.87 1.49 31.14
CA ALA A 279 8.42 0.16 30.80
C ALA A 279 9.59 -0.80 30.59
N GLY A 280 10.70 -0.34 30.02
CA GLY A 280 11.87 -1.12 29.70
C GLY A 280 11.73 -1.97 28.43
N PHE A 281 12.88 -2.33 27.85
CA PHE A 281 12.95 -2.97 26.52
C PHE A 281 12.20 -4.30 26.44
N GLU A 282 12.37 -5.19 27.43
CA GLU A 282 11.80 -6.55 27.36
C GLU A 282 10.26 -6.51 27.44
N ALA A 283 9.69 -5.69 28.32
CA ALA A 283 8.23 -5.52 28.42
C ALA A 283 7.65 -4.93 27.12
N LEU A 284 8.32 -3.93 26.51
CA LEU A 284 7.90 -3.35 25.24
C LEU A 284 7.98 -4.37 24.09
N LEU A 285 8.97 -5.27 24.09
CA LEU A 285 9.07 -6.35 23.11
C LEU A 285 7.97 -7.40 23.28
N GLU A 286 7.55 -7.69 24.53
CA GLU A 286 6.41 -8.56 24.80
C GLU A 286 5.08 -7.91 24.33
N GLU A 287 4.87 -6.62 24.64
CA GLU A 287 3.72 -5.85 24.12
C GLU A 287 3.66 -5.87 22.59
N GLN A 288 4.80 -5.65 21.94
CA GLN A 288 4.95 -5.69 20.48
C GLN A 288 4.58 -7.06 19.92
N THR A 289 5.10 -8.12 20.54
CA THR A 289 4.84 -9.51 20.13
C THR A 289 3.35 -9.85 20.25
N ALA A 290 2.71 -9.46 21.34
CA ALA A 290 1.28 -9.71 21.56
C ALA A 290 0.41 -8.92 20.57
N ALA A 291 0.72 -7.65 20.32
CA ALA A 291 -0.02 -6.81 19.39
C ALA A 291 0.05 -7.35 17.94
N TRP A 292 1.23 -7.80 17.49
CA TRP A 292 1.39 -8.41 16.17
C TRP A 292 0.75 -9.78 16.07
N ALA A 293 0.82 -10.60 17.09
CA ALA A 293 0.13 -11.91 17.13
C ALA A 293 -1.38 -11.75 16.93
N ALA A 294 -1.98 -10.73 17.56
CA ALA A 294 -3.39 -10.42 17.39
C ALA A 294 -3.73 -10.03 15.93
N ARG A 295 -2.86 -9.30 15.23
CA ARG A 295 -3.07 -8.95 13.82
C ARG A 295 -2.95 -10.16 12.90
N TRP A 296 -1.95 -11.00 13.11
CA TRP A 296 -1.75 -12.22 12.32
C TRP A 296 -2.87 -13.25 12.50
N HIS A 297 -3.55 -13.24 13.63
CA HIS A 297 -4.61 -14.22 13.93
C HIS A 297 -5.69 -14.31 12.86
N GLY A 298 -6.08 -13.18 12.25
CA GLY A 298 -7.19 -13.11 11.27
C GLY A 298 -6.78 -13.11 9.80
N CYS A 299 -5.46 -13.20 9.47
CA CYS A 299 -5.02 -12.91 8.10
C CYS A 299 -3.91 -13.82 7.55
N ASP A 300 -3.37 -14.75 8.33
CA ASP A 300 -2.28 -15.61 7.85
C ASP A 300 -2.73 -16.53 6.70
N ILE A 301 -1.81 -16.74 5.76
CA ILE A 301 -1.94 -17.69 4.66
C ILE A 301 -0.84 -18.74 4.77
N GLU A 302 -1.22 -20.01 4.69
CA GLU A 302 -0.31 -21.15 4.67
C GLU A 302 -0.34 -21.87 3.32
N ILE A 303 0.81 -21.98 2.67
CA ILE A 303 1.00 -22.67 1.39
C ILE A 303 1.91 -23.87 1.63
N GLY A 304 1.37 -25.09 1.43
CA GLY A 304 2.15 -26.33 1.48
C GLY A 304 2.81 -26.63 0.14
N GLY A 305 4.07 -27.10 0.17
CA GLY A 305 4.81 -27.51 -1.02
C GLY A 305 5.66 -26.41 -1.67
N ASP A 306 5.47 -25.13 -1.34
CA ASP A 306 6.18 -24.01 -1.96
C ASP A 306 6.66 -22.97 -0.94
N ALA A 307 7.88 -23.13 -0.46
CA ALA A 307 8.47 -22.22 0.54
C ALA A 307 8.70 -20.79 0.02
N ARG A 308 8.92 -20.62 -1.30
CA ARG A 308 9.12 -19.29 -1.90
C ARG A 308 7.81 -18.51 -1.98
N ALA A 309 6.74 -19.18 -2.41
CA ALA A 309 5.39 -18.60 -2.39
C ALA A 309 4.95 -18.28 -0.96
N GLN A 310 5.22 -19.18 -0.01
CA GLN A 310 4.92 -18.98 1.41
C GLN A 310 5.61 -17.75 2.00
N GLN A 311 6.92 -17.57 1.76
CA GLN A 311 7.64 -16.37 2.18
C GLN A 311 7.05 -15.12 1.54
N GLY A 312 6.81 -15.18 0.24
CA GLY A 312 6.32 -14.05 -0.53
C GLY A 312 4.98 -13.53 -0.04
N ILE A 313 4.02 -14.43 0.20
CA ILE A 313 2.68 -14.01 0.64
C ILE A 313 2.69 -13.42 2.07
N ARG A 314 3.48 -14.01 2.99
CA ARG A 314 3.62 -13.43 4.34
C ARG A 314 4.34 -12.09 4.32
N PHE A 315 5.33 -11.93 3.45
CA PHE A 315 5.97 -10.63 3.24
C PHE A 315 4.97 -9.58 2.76
N CYS A 316 4.13 -9.90 1.77
CA CYS A 316 3.10 -8.99 1.27
C CYS A 316 2.09 -8.62 2.38
N ILE A 317 1.59 -9.60 3.13
CA ILE A 317 0.68 -9.37 4.26
C ILE A 317 1.34 -8.49 5.32
N PHE A 318 2.58 -8.80 5.70
CA PHE A 318 3.35 -8.02 6.67
C PHE A 318 3.47 -6.54 6.27
N MET A 319 3.85 -6.28 5.02
CA MET A 319 4.00 -4.91 4.50
C MET A 319 2.68 -4.13 4.52
N LEU A 320 1.55 -4.77 4.19
CA LEU A 320 0.23 -4.16 4.27
C LEU A 320 -0.18 -3.88 5.72
N LEU A 321 0.03 -4.84 6.64
CA LEU A 321 -0.33 -4.70 8.05
C LEU A 321 0.45 -3.57 8.75
N GLN A 322 1.70 -3.34 8.37
CA GLN A 322 2.49 -2.25 8.93
C GLN A 322 2.20 -0.88 8.29
N THR A 323 1.56 -0.85 7.11
CA THR A 323 1.28 0.39 6.39
C THR A 323 0.00 1.07 6.85
N TYR A 324 -1.05 0.30 7.20
CA TYR A 324 -2.34 0.86 7.59
C TYR A 324 -3.02 0.02 8.67
N THR A 325 -3.63 0.69 9.62
CA THR A 325 -4.29 0.05 10.77
C THR A 325 -5.74 0.50 11.00
N GLY A 326 -6.23 1.46 10.24
CA GLY A 326 -7.60 1.96 10.36
C GLY A 326 -7.90 2.69 11.67
N VAL A 327 -6.90 3.34 12.24
CA VAL A 327 -7.05 4.02 13.54
C VAL A 327 -7.40 5.49 13.43
N ASP A 328 -7.30 6.04 12.22
CA ASP A 328 -7.50 7.45 11.95
C ASP A 328 -7.95 7.67 10.51
N THR A 329 -9.09 8.32 10.33
CA THR A 329 -9.66 8.66 9.01
C THR A 329 -8.83 9.67 8.21
N ARG A 330 -7.82 10.28 8.80
CA ARG A 330 -6.90 11.23 8.12
C ARG A 330 -5.74 10.52 7.43
N LEU A 331 -5.52 9.23 7.74
CA LEU A 331 -4.41 8.45 7.19
C LEU A 331 -4.79 7.82 5.85
N ASN A 332 -3.82 7.74 4.97
CA ASN A 332 -3.93 7.18 3.63
C ASN A 332 -2.93 6.05 3.40
N ILE A 333 -3.06 5.38 2.27
CA ILE A 333 -2.11 4.36 1.81
C ILE A 333 -1.43 4.89 0.56
N GLY A 334 -0.12 5.13 0.65
CA GLY A 334 0.70 5.45 -0.52
C GLY A 334 1.25 4.19 -1.21
N PRO A 335 1.59 4.23 -2.51
CA PRO A 335 2.03 3.05 -3.27
C PRO A 335 3.26 2.36 -2.69
N LYS A 336 4.16 3.14 -2.07
CA LYS A 336 5.38 2.62 -1.40
C LYS A 336 5.22 2.41 0.11
N GLY A 337 4.04 2.70 0.70
CA GLY A 337 3.87 2.66 2.16
C GLY A 337 4.90 3.52 2.87
N PHE A 338 5.62 2.94 3.84
CA PHE A 338 6.71 3.61 4.57
C PHE A 338 8.11 3.15 4.10
N THR A 339 8.24 2.60 2.90
CA THR A 339 9.49 2.02 2.41
C THR A 339 10.28 2.93 1.48
N GLY A 340 9.72 4.06 1.07
CA GLY A 340 10.37 5.02 0.18
C GLY A 340 9.51 6.23 -0.16
N GLU A 341 10.12 7.22 -0.79
CA GLU A 341 9.52 8.54 -1.11
C GLU A 341 8.77 8.55 -2.45
N LYS A 342 9.12 7.64 -3.36
CA LYS A 342 8.57 7.66 -4.72
C LYS A 342 7.04 7.58 -4.70
N TYR A 343 6.40 8.27 -5.63
CA TYR A 343 4.95 8.54 -5.68
C TYR A 343 4.44 9.38 -4.50
N GLY A 344 5.32 10.10 -3.79
CA GLY A 344 4.98 11.10 -2.78
C GLY A 344 4.20 10.59 -1.55
N GLY A 345 3.98 9.28 -1.41
CA GLY A 345 3.15 8.73 -0.33
C GLY A 345 1.66 9.08 -0.43
N VAL A 346 1.20 9.54 -1.60
CA VAL A 346 -0.19 9.95 -1.85
C VAL A 346 -1.10 8.78 -2.19
N THR A 347 -2.41 8.96 -2.03
CA THR A 347 -3.43 7.98 -2.38
C THR A 347 -3.66 7.95 -3.88
N TYR A 348 -3.67 6.75 -4.46
CA TYR A 348 -4.14 6.42 -5.80
C TYR A 348 -5.42 5.57 -5.72
N TRP A 349 -6.02 5.24 -6.86
CA TRP A 349 -7.16 4.33 -6.95
C TRP A 349 -6.85 2.88 -6.51
N ASP A 350 -5.58 2.56 -6.37
CA ASP A 350 -5.07 1.29 -5.82
C ASP A 350 -5.69 0.97 -4.47
N THR A 351 -5.92 2.01 -3.65
CA THR A 351 -6.53 1.86 -2.33
C THR A 351 -7.91 1.26 -2.44
N GLU A 352 -8.74 1.76 -3.34
CA GLU A 352 -10.12 1.29 -3.54
C GLU A 352 -10.17 -0.06 -4.26
N ALA A 353 -9.32 -0.23 -5.28
CA ALA A 353 -9.38 -1.39 -6.17
C ALA A 353 -8.74 -2.65 -5.55
N TYR A 354 -7.67 -2.48 -4.77
CA TYR A 354 -6.86 -3.60 -4.30
C TYR A 354 -6.70 -3.64 -2.77
N CYS A 355 -6.38 -2.51 -2.12
CA CYS A 355 -6.09 -2.51 -0.69
C CYS A 355 -7.36 -2.69 0.16
N LEU A 356 -8.45 -2.02 -0.19
CA LEU A 356 -9.69 -2.11 0.59
C LEU A 356 -10.21 -3.55 0.72
N PRO A 357 -10.29 -4.38 -0.35
CA PRO A 357 -10.68 -5.78 -0.21
C PRO A 357 -9.80 -6.59 0.76
N PHE A 358 -8.49 -6.33 0.76
CA PHE A 358 -7.56 -6.95 1.71
C PHE A 358 -7.92 -6.58 3.16
N TYR A 359 -8.00 -5.29 3.50
CA TYR A 359 -8.30 -4.86 4.87
C TYR A 359 -9.71 -5.27 5.31
N LEU A 360 -10.67 -5.27 4.39
CA LEU A 360 -12.03 -5.71 4.62
C LEU A 360 -12.08 -7.17 5.10
N ALA A 361 -11.31 -8.03 4.45
CA ALA A 361 -11.30 -9.46 4.73
C ALA A 361 -10.31 -9.86 5.84
N THR A 362 -9.33 -9.05 6.19
CA THR A 362 -8.26 -9.42 7.14
C THR A 362 -8.31 -8.63 8.45
N ALA A 363 -8.67 -7.35 8.39
CA ALA A 363 -8.68 -6.46 9.54
C ALA A 363 -10.10 -6.10 10.02
N GLY A 364 -11.13 -6.53 9.27
CA GLY A 364 -12.53 -6.34 9.62
C GLY A 364 -13.14 -5.02 9.14
N ARG A 365 -14.47 -4.93 9.29
CA ARG A 365 -15.27 -3.83 8.74
C ARG A 365 -14.87 -2.44 9.24
N ALA A 366 -14.43 -2.31 10.48
CA ALA A 366 -14.07 -1.00 11.04
C ALA A 366 -12.87 -0.38 10.29
N VAL A 367 -11.82 -1.19 10.05
CA VAL A 367 -10.61 -0.73 9.34
C VAL A 367 -10.92 -0.34 7.89
N ALA A 368 -11.70 -1.14 7.18
CA ALA A 368 -12.11 -0.84 5.80
C ALA A 368 -13.03 0.39 5.73
N ARG A 369 -13.90 0.58 6.74
CA ARG A 369 -14.78 1.75 6.83
C ARG A 369 -14.00 3.06 6.91
N GLU A 370 -12.88 3.08 7.64
CA GLU A 370 -12.05 4.28 7.75
C GLU A 370 -11.47 4.74 6.39
N LEU A 371 -11.12 3.83 5.49
CA LEU A 371 -10.71 4.16 4.12
C LEU A 371 -11.83 4.83 3.32
N LEU A 372 -13.06 4.36 3.49
CA LEU A 372 -14.24 4.97 2.84
C LEU A 372 -14.58 6.33 3.45
N VAL A 373 -14.46 6.48 4.77
CA VAL A 373 -14.67 7.76 5.47
C VAL A 373 -13.60 8.77 5.07
N TYR A 374 -12.35 8.33 4.85
CA TYR A 374 -11.31 9.19 4.28
C TYR A 374 -11.76 9.81 2.95
N ARG A 375 -12.34 9.03 2.02
CA ARG A 375 -12.89 9.55 0.77
C ARG A 375 -14.13 10.42 0.98
N TYR A 376 -15.02 10.05 1.90
CA TYR A 376 -16.18 10.89 2.24
C TYR A 376 -15.76 12.28 2.76
N ASN A 377 -14.75 12.35 3.61
CA ASN A 377 -14.20 13.60 4.14
C ASN A 377 -13.63 14.50 3.03
N GLN A 378 -13.28 13.93 1.89
CA GLN A 378 -12.74 14.64 0.71
C GLN A 378 -13.81 14.98 -0.35
N LEU A 379 -15.09 14.65 -0.12
CA LEU A 379 -16.14 14.81 -1.13
C LEU A 379 -16.28 16.26 -1.60
N ASP A 380 -16.26 17.23 -0.68
CA ASP A 380 -16.41 18.63 -1.07
C ASP A 380 -15.19 19.12 -1.90
N LYS A 381 -13.99 18.61 -1.62
CA LYS A 381 -12.79 18.83 -2.46
C LYS A 381 -12.91 18.17 -3.85
N ALA A 382 -13.48 16.98 -3.91
CA ALA A 382 -13.75 16.31 -5.20
C ALA A 382 -14.79 17.09 -6.05
N ILE A 383 -15.77 17.74 -5.41
CA ILE A 383 -16.70 18.64 -6.07
C ILE A 383 -15.99 19.92 -6.57
N GLU A 384 -15.10 20.51 -5.76
CA GLU A 384 -14.28 21.66 -6.19
C GLU A 384 -13.37 21.28 -7.37
N ASN A 385 -12.75 20.09 -7.36
CA ASN A 385 -11.91 19.59 -8.46
C ASN A 385 -12.72 19.48 -9.76
N ALA A 386 -13.92 18.89 -9.70
CA ALA A 386 -14.81 18.82 -10.85
C ALA A 386 -15.23 20.21 -11.36
N ALA A 387 -15.53 21.15 -10.45
CA ALA A 387 -15.92 22.50 -10.80
C ALA A 387 -14.81 23.27 -11.54
N LYS A 388 -13.53 23.06 -11.20
CA LYS A 388 -12.37 23.63 -11.93
C LYS A 388 -12.35 23.18 -13.40
N LEU A 389 -12.90 22.01 -13.70
CA LEU A 389 -12.99 21.44 -15.06
C LEU A 389 -14.31 21.80 -15.77
N GLY A 390 -15.18 22.60 -15.15
CA GLY A 390 -16.44 23.06 -15.73
C GLY A 390 -17.68 22.23 -15.38
N PHE A 391 -17.56 21.17 -14.58
CA PHE A 391 -18.69 20.40 -14.06
C PHE A 391 -19.45 21.18 -12.98
N ARG A 392 -20.74 20.91 -12.82
CA ARG A 392 -21.63 21.72 -11.96
C ARG A 392 -22.53 20.83 -11.10
N ASP A 393 -23.41 21.47 -10.34
CA ASP A 393 -24.51 20.85 -9.60
C ASP A 393 -24.07 19.75 -8.62
N GLY A 394 -22.89 19.92 -8.02
CA GLY A 394 -22.35 18.96 -7.05
C GLY A 394 -21.78 17.66 -7.67
N ALA A 395 -21.48 17.69 -8.97
CA ALA A 395 -20.69 16.64 -9.60
C ALA A 395 -19.28 16.56 -8.94
N ALA A 396 -18.83 15.38 -8.62
CA ALA A 396 -17.54 15.17 -7.97
C ALA A 396 -16.58 14.37 -8.86
N LEU A 397 -15.34 14.84 -8.99
CA LEU A 397 -14.22 14.07 -9.55
C LEU A 397 -13.15 13.93 -8.48
N TYR A 398 -13.01 12.74 -7.94
CA TYR A 398 -11.94 12.43 -7.01
C TYR A 398 -10.59 12.60 -7.70
N PRO A 399 -9.57 13.12 -6.99
CA PRO A 399 -8.24 13.31 -7.55
C PRO A 399 -7.62 12.01 -8.07
N MET A 400 -6.77 12.12 -9.09
CA MET A 400 -5.91 11.00 -9.49
C MET A 400 -4.98 10.64 -8.35
N VAL A 401 -4.33 11.65 -7.75
CA VAL A 401 -3.51 11.49 -6.56
C VAL A 401 -3.80 12.59 -5.54
N THR A 402 -3.78 12.22 -4.25
CA THR A 402 -4.08 13.17 -3.18
C THR A 402 -3.63 12.67 -1.80
N VAL A 403 -3.49 13.63 -0.86
CA VAL A 403 -3.50 13.35 0.58
C VAL A 403 -4.74 14.01 1.24
N ASN A 404 -5.07 15.22 0.83
CA ASN A 404 -6.07 16.08 1.46
C ASN A 404 -7.36 16.27 0.66
N GLY A 405 -7.52 15.57 -0.47
CA GLY A 405 -8.68 15.68 -1.37
C GLY A 405 -8.47 16.63 -2.55
N GLU A 406 -7.40 17.42 -2.57
CA GLU A 406 -7.05 18.24 -3.72
C GLU A 406 -6.33 17.41 -4.78
N GLU A 407 -6.62 17.65 -6.07
CA GLU A 407 -5.81 17.09 -7.15
C GLU A 407 -4.41 17.65 -7.09
N CYS A 408 -3.41 16.78 -7.04
CA CYS A 408 -2.02 17.20 -6.95
C CYS A 408 -1.11 16.48 -7.95
N HIS A 409 -1.65 15.85 -8.98
CA HIS A 409 -0.88 15.29 -10.09
C HIS A 409 -0.86 16.25 -11.27
N ASN A 410 0.32 16.55 -11.77
CA ASN A 410 0.53 17.51 -12.85
C ASN A 410 1.68 17.10 -13.77
N GLU A 411 2.07 15.84 -13.75
CA GLU A 411 3.22 15.41 -14.53
C GLU A 411 2.86 14.99 -15.95
N TRP A 412 1.57 14.68 -16.20
CA TRP A 412 1.10 14.10 -17.43
C TRP A 412 -0.41 14.31 -17.66
N GLU A 413 -0.89 14.26 -18.91
CA GLU A 413 -2.29 14.46 -19.30
C GLU A 413 -3.24 13.46 -18.67
N ILE A 414 -2.81 12.25 -18.33
CA ILE A 414 -3.63 11.20 -17.71
C ILE A 414 -4.36 11.65 -16.44
N THR A 415 -3.90 12.72 -15.78
CA THR A 415 -4.55 13.32 -14.61
C THR A 415 -6.06 13.52 -14.81
N PHE A 416 -6.48 13.95 -16.02
CA PHE A 416 -7.88 14.24 -16.35
C PHE A 416 -8.49 13.20 -17.28
N GLU A 417 -7.73 12.24 -17.73
CA GLU A 417 -8.16 11.17 -18.63
C GLU A 417 -8.47 9.87 -17.85
N GLU A 418 -7.72 9.56 -16.79
CA GLU A 418 -7.96 8.38 -15.94
C GLU A 418 -9.14 8.57 -14.97
N ILE A 419 -10.29 8.88 -15.50
CA ILE A 419 -11.48 9.17 -14.69
C ILE A 419 -12.17 7.92 -14.14
N HIS A 420 -11.76 6.72 -14.56
CA HIS A 420 -12.23 5.44 -13.99
C HIS A 420 -12.01 5.32 -12.48
N ARG A 421 -11.08 6.11 -11.90
CA ARG A 421 -10.88 6.22 -10.45
C ARG A 421 -12.15 6.61 -9.68
N ASN A 422 -13.02 7.42 -10.28
CA ASN A 422 -14.33 7.75 -9.71
C ASN A 422 -15.22 6.51 -9.56
N GLY A 423 -15.18 5.64 -10.57
CA GLY A 423 -15.87 4.36 -10.50
C GLY A 423 -15.28 3.42 -9.45
N ALA A 424 -13.96 3.43 -9.25
CA ALA A 424 -13.32 2.63 -8.20
C ALA A 424 -13.79 3.04 -6.79
N VAL A 425 -14.00 4.34 -6.52
CA VAL A 425 -14.58 4.81 -5.26
C VAL A 425 -16.01 4.29 -5.06
N ALA A 426 -16.84 4.34 -6.11
CA ALA A 426 -18.21 3.79 -6.05
C ALA A 426 -18.19 2.27 -5.84
N TYR A 427 -17.28 1.55 -6.52
CA TYR A 427 -17.13 0.11 -6.39
C TYR A 427 -16.64 -0.31 -5.00
N ALA A 428 -15.75 0.48 -4.39
CA ALA A 428 -15.30 0.25 -3.02
C ALA A 428 -16.45 0.33 -2.00
N ILE A 429 -17.37 1.29 -2.15
CA ILE A 429 -18.59 1.39 -1.33
C ILE A 429 -19.47 0.14 -1.52
N PHE A 430 -19.71 -0.26 -2.76
CA PHE A 430 -20.47 -1.48 -3.07
C PHE A 430 -19.82 -2.72 -2.47
N ASN A 431 -18.50 -2.87 -2.65
CA ASN A 431 -17.75 -4.03 -2.15
C ASN A 431 -17.80 -4.12 -0.62
N TYR A 432 -17.67 -2.99 0.07
CA TYR A 432 -17.82 -2.90 1.51
C TYR A 432 -19.20 -3.35 1.96
N ILE A 433 -20.27 -2.84 1.34
CA ILE A 433 -21.65 -3.12 1.75
C ILE A 433 -22.01 -4.58 1.48
N ARG A 434 -21.72 -5.11 0.29
CA ARG A 434 -22.04 -6.51 -0.03
C ARG A 434 -21.33 -7.50 0.89
N TYR A 435 -20.08 -7.18 1.26
CA TYR A 435 -19.25 -8.03 2.11
C TYR A 435 -19.70 -7.97 3.59
N THR A 436 -19.85 -6.77 4.14
CA THR A 436 -20.15 -6.56 5.56
C THR A 436 -21.62 -6.65 5.91
N GLY A 437 -22.50 -6.32 4.96
CA GLY A 437 -23.92 -6.08 5.23
C GLY A 437 -24.23 -4.74 5.94
N ASP A 438 -23.21 -3.84 6.08
CA ASP A 438 -23.38 -2.53 6.74
C ASP A 438 -24.03 -1.52 5.78
N THR A 439 -25.30 -1.69 5.53
CA THR A 439 -26.08 -0.77 4.71
C THR A 439 -26.31 0.61 5.37
N ALA A 440 -26.07 0.72 6.69
CA ALA A 440 -26.14 2.02 7.37
C ALA A 440 -25.12 3.02 6.81
N TYR A 441 -23.95 2.53 6.36
CA TYR A 441 -22.94 3.37 5.71
C TYR A 441 -23.50 4.18 4.53
N LEU A 442 -24.47 3.64 3.77
CA LEU A 442 -25.11 4.39 2.67
C LEU A 442 -25.79 5.67 3.16
N ALA A 443 -26.55 5.58 4.26
CA ALA A 443 -27.23 6.73 4.84
C ALA A 443 -26.27 7.69 5.57
N ASP A 444 -25.19 7.17 6.15
CA ASP A 444 -24.21 7.97 6.91
C ASP A 444 -23.30 8.79 6.00
N CYS A 445 -22.77 8.17 4.93
CA CYS A 445 -21.71 8.72 4.08
C CYS A 445 -21.87 8.36 2.60
N GLY A 446 -22.16 7.10 2.29
CA GLY A 446 -21.99 6.53 0.96
C GLY A 446 -22.89 7.15 -0.11
N LEU A 447 -24.15 7.44 0.20
CA LEU A 447 -25.10 7.99 -0.78
C LEU A 447 -24.65 9.35 -1.28
N GLU A 448 -24.15 10.26 -0.41
CA GLU A 448 -23.65 11.56 -0.84
C GLU A 448 -22.51 11.43 -1.85
N VAL A 449 -21.61 10.47 -1.65
CA VAL A 449 -20.52 10.18 -2.59
C VAL A 449 -21.06 9.64 -3.90
N LEU A 450 -21.94 8.65 -3.87
CA LEU A 450 -22.50 7.99 -5.05
C LEU A 450 -23.28 8.96 -5.92
N LEU A 451 -24.13 9.84 -5.33
CA LEU A 451 -24.86 10.86 -6.06
C LEU A 451 -23.93 11.83 -6.80
N SER A 452 -22.89 12.30 -6.12
CA SER A 452 -21.94 13.26 -6.70
C SER A 452 -21.08 12.64 -7.81
N VAL A 453 -20.68 11.36 -7.65
CA VAL A 453 -19.99 10.58 -8.69
C VAL A 453 -20.90 10.33 -9.90
N ALA A 454 -22.17 9.97 -9.69
CA ALA A 454 -23.14 9.77 -10.78
C ALA A 454 -23.40 11.06 -11.57
N ARG A 455 -23.50 12.22 -10.90
CA ARG A 455 -23.61 13.53 -11.54
C ARG A 455 -22.41 13.86 -12.43
N PHE A 456 -21.20 13.51 -11.98
CA PHE A 456 -20.01 13.67 -12.83
C PHE A 456 -20.12 12.83 -14.09
N TRP A 457 -20.46 11.54 -13.98
CA TRP A 457 -20.60 10.67 -15.14
C TRP A 457 -21.68 11.16 -16.11
N ALA A 458 -22.84 11.59 -15.60
CA ALA A 458 -23.94 12.08 -16.41
C ALA A 458 -23.61 13.37 -17.20
N GLN A 459 -22.68 14.18 -16.71
CA GLN A 459 -22.18 15.38 -17.38
C GLN A 459 -20.97 15.10 -18.28
N ARG A 460 -20.16 14.08 -17.96
CA ARG A 460 -18.94 13.74 -18.70
C ARG A 460 -19.23 12.97 -20.00
N ILE A 461 -20.27 12.19 -20.00
CA ILE A 461 -20.70 11.36 -21.13
C ILE A 461 -21.45 12.22 -22.15
N THR A 462 -21.16 12.02 -23.44
CA THR A 462 -21.68 12.82 -24.55
C THR A 462 -22.59 11.98 -25.43
N TRP A 463 -23.72 12.59 -25.94
CA TRP A 463 -24.54 11.96 -26.96
C TRP A 463 -23.91 12.10 -28.35
N SER A 464 -23.73 10.99 -29.04
CA SER A 464 -23.26 10.96 -30.42
C SER A 464 -24.46 10.90 -31.40
N GLY A 465 -24.73 11.99 -32.12
CA GLY A 465 -25.75 11.97 -33.15
C GLY A 465 -25.45 11.04 -34.32
N ALA A 466 -24.16 10.78 -34.59
CA ALA A 466 -23.74 9.83 -35.62
C ALA A 466 -24.01 8.37 -35.24
N ARG A 467 -23.76 8.03 -33.99
CA ARG A 467 -23.94 6.65 -33.47
C ARG A 467 -25.31 6.38 -32.88
N GLN A 468 -26.12 7.44 -32.62
CA GLN A 468 -27.36 7.36 -31.84
C GLN A 468 -27.15 6.59 -30.52
N LYS A 469 -26.04 6.91 -29.83
CA LYS A 469 -25.59 6.32 -28.57
C LYS A 469 -24.88 7.36 -27.72
N TYR A 470 -24.81 7.12 -26.41
CA TYR A 470 -23.91 7.85 -25.54
C TYR A 470 -22.49 7.32 -25.72
N VAL A 471 -21.50 8.20 -25.68
CA VAL A 471 -20.08 7.90 -25.92
C VAL A 471 -19.19 8.52 -24.84
N MET A 472 -18.06 7.90 -24.58
CA MET A 472 -17.02 8.38 -23.67
C MET A 472 -15.79 8.78 -24.50
N LEU A 473 -15.53 10.07 -24.60
CA LEU A 473 -14.47 10.63 -25.44
C LEU A 473 -13.28 11.09 -24.61
N GLY A 474 -12.06 10.95 -25.13
CA GLY A 474 -10.84 11.51 -24.58
C GLY A 474 -10.55 11.03 -23.17
N VAL A 475 -10.35 9.73 -22.98
CA VAL A 475 -10.03 9.11 -21.70
C VAL A 475 -8.79 8.22 -21.81
N THR A 476 -8.20 7.89 -20.68
CA THR A 476 -7.21 6.83 -20.53
C THR A 476 -7.79 5.79 -19.58
N GLY A 477 -7.82 4.53 -20.00
CA GLY A 477 -8.18 3.40 -19.13
C GLY A 477 -7.04 3.04 -18.19
N PRO A 478 -7.15 1.95 -17.42
CA PRO A 478 -6.03 1.46 -16.59
C PRO A 478 -4.77 1.13 -17.42
N ASN A 479 -4.90 0.84 -18.71
CA ASN A 479 -3.77 0.71 -19.62
C ASN A 479 -3.20 2.08 -19.96
N GLU A 480 -2.27 2.58 -19.14
CA GLU A 480 -1.61 3.87 -19.32
C GLU A 480 -0.69 3.95 -20.57
N TYR A 481 -0.58 2.88 -21.38
CA TYR A 481 0.08 2.92 -22.70
C TYR A 481 -0.86 3.46 -23.80
N GLU A 482 -2.00 4.00 -23.37
CA GLU A 482 -2.95 4.73 -24.18
C GLU A 482 -3.16 6.13 -23.61
N ASN A 483 -3.42 7.12 -24.46
CA ASN A 483 -3.83 8.45 -24.07
C ASN A 483 -4.95 8.95 -24.98
N ASN A 484 -5.88 9.69 -24.39
CA ASN A 484 -6.92 10.42 -25.11
C ASN A 484 -7.68 9.54 -26.11
N VAL A 485 -8.06 8.34 -25.68
CA VAL A 485 -8.81 7.37 -26.48
C VAL A 485 -10.32 7.54 -26.30
N ASP A 486 -11.08 7.10 -27.31
CA ASP A 486 -12.52 7.15 -27.29
C ASP A 486 -13.13 5.79 -26.95
N ASN A 487 -14.20 5.81 -26.15
CA ASN A 487 -14.99 4.64 -25.81
C ASN A 487 -14.18 3.51 -25.16
N ASN A 488 -13.26 3.87 -24.22
CA ASN A 488 -12.62 2.84 -23.42
C ASN A 488 -13.67 2.00 -22.70
N TRP A 489 -13.62 0.68 -22.94
CA TRP A 489 -14.67 -0.23 -22.51
C TRP A 489 -14.84 -0.26 -20.99
N TYR A 490 -13.72 -0.38 -20.25
CA TYR A 490 -13.76 -0.45 -18.78
C TYR A 490 -14.30 0.86 -18.18
N THR A 491 -13.79 2.02 -18.62
CA THR A 491 -14.23 3.33 -18.12
C THR A 491 -15.73 3.53 -18.41
N SER A 492 -16.19 3.15 -19.59
CA SER A 492 -17.62 3.24 -19.96
C SER A 492 -18.48 2.30 -19.11
N TYR A 493 -18.00 1.07 -18.86
CA TYR A 493 -18.74 0.08 -18.09
C TYR A 493 -18.89 0.49 -16.62
N ILE A 494 -17.80 0.87 -15.96
CA ILE A 494 -17.83 1.28 -14.55
C ILE A 494 -18.62 2.58 -14.35
N ALA A 495 -18.65 3.48 -15.34
CA ALA A 495 -19.47 4.69 -15.31
C ALA A 495 -20.97 4.35 -15.31
N CYS A 496 -21.40 3.48 -16.24
CA CYS A 496 -22.80 3.02 -16.32
C CYS A 496 -23.21 2.26 -15.06
N TRP A 497 -22.35 1.37 -14.59
CA TRP A 497 -22.57 0.62 -13.36
C TRP A 497 -22.70 1.56 -12.16
N SER A 498 -21.81 2.55 -12.01
CA SER A 498 -21.86 3.53 -10.91
C SER A 498 -23.15 4.31 -10.88
N MET A 499 -23.68 4.72 -12.05
CA MET A 499 -24.95 5.44 -12.16
C MET A 499 -26.14 4.56 -11.74
N ARG A 500 -26.17 3.29 -12.14
CA ARG A 500 -27.21 2.34 -11.71
C ARG A 500 -27.14 2.09 -10.21
N TYR A 501 -25.93 1.85 -9.67
CA TYR A 501 -25.76 1.61 -8.25
C TYR A 501 -26.12 2.83 -7.38
N ALA A 502 -25.86 4.04 -7.87
CA ALA A 502 -26.29 5.27 -7.20
C ALA A 502 -27.83 5.38 -7.14
N ALA A 503 -28.54 5.05 -8.24
CA ALA A 503 -30.00 5.03 -8.27
C ALA A 503 -30.59 3.97 -7.33
N GLU A 504 -30.05 2.77 -7.32
CA GLU A 504 -30.44 1.68 -6.41
C GLU A 504 -30.20 2.06 -4.94
N SER A 505 -29.03 2.65 -4.64
CA SER A 505 -28.68 3.10 -3.30
C SER A 505 -29.61 4.22 -2.81
N ALA A 506 -29.99 5.16 -3.68
CA ALA A 506 -30.95 6.22 -3.35
C ALA A 506 -32.34 5.64 -2.99
N ALA A 507 -32.83 4.70 -3.80
CA ALA A 507 -34.09 4.00 -3.53
C ALA A 507 -34.02 3.23 -2.19
N TRP A 508 -32.94 2.53 -1.94
CA TRP A 508 -32.76 1.78 -0.68
C TRP A 508 -32.76 2.71 0.52
N VAL A 509 -32.01 3.83 0.52
CA VAL A 509 -31.97 4.80 1.63
C VAL A 509 -33.33 5.44 1.83
N ARG A 510 -34.04 5.80 0.76
CA ARG A 510 -35.41 6.35 0.83
C ARG A 510 -36.37 5.41 1.56
N GLU A 511 -36.33 4.13 1.25
CA GLU A 511 -37.23 3.12 1.80
C GLU A 511 -36.87 2.74 3.24
N ASN A 512 -35.59 2.62 3.56
CA ASN A 512 -35.12 2.09 4.83
C ASN A 512 -34.69 3.16 5.85
N ARG A 513 -34.31 4.37 5.38
CA ARG A 513 -33.80 5.49 6.19
C ARG A 513 -34.38 6.82 5.72
N PRO A 514 -35.72 7.02 5.73
CA PRO A 514 -36.36 8.17 5.10
C PRO A 514 -35.93 9.53 5.67
N ALA A 515 -35.63 9.62 6.98
CA ALA A 515 -35.14 10.85 7.58
C ALA A 515 -33.74 11.26 7.07
N ASP A 516 -32.82 10.28 6.96
CA ASP A 516 -31.50 10.51 6.40
C ASP A 516 -31.58 10.84 4.90
N TYR A 517 -32.47 10.16 4.18
CA TYR A 517 -32.72 10.46 2.79
C TYR A 517 -33.17 11.91 2.59
N ALA A 518 -34.14 12.38 3.38
CA ALA A 518 -34.61 13.78 3.31
C ALA A 518 -33.49 14.78 3.61
N ARG A 519 -32.66 14.48 4.60
CA ARG A 519 -31.46 15.27 4.96
C ARG A 519 -30.47 15.34 3.79
N ILE A 520 -30.15 14.21 3.16
CA ILE A 520 -29.23 14.12 2.03
C ILE A 520 -29.77 14.87 0.81
N CYS A 521 -31.06 14.68 0.47
CA CYS A 521 -31.71 15.38 -0.62
C CYS A 521 -31.66 16.90 -0.43
N ALA A 522 -31.94 17.39 0.77
CA ALA A 522 -31.84 18.80 1.11
C ALA A 522 -30.40 19.33 0.99
N LYS A 523 -29.42 18.62 1.56
CA LYS A 523 -28.00 19.00 1.55
C LYS A 523 -27.42 19.01 0.13
N ARG A 524 -27.70 17.99 -0.67
CA ARG A 524 -27.15 17.82 -2.01
C ARG A 524 -28.09 18.32 -3.13
N ARG A 525 -29.29 18.87 -2.79
CA ARG A 525 -30.32 19.34 -3.76
C ARG A 525 -30.63 18.25 -4.78
N PHE A 526 -30.85 17.02 -4.30
CA PHE A 526 -31.08 15.86 -5.17
C PHE A 526 -32.52 15.76 -5.62
N ASP A 527 -32.73 15.74 -6.94
CA ASP A 527 -34.01 15.43 -7.59
C ASP A 527 -33.95 13.97 -8.08
N GLU A 528 -34.42 13.04 -7.24
CA GLU A 528 -34.38 11.62 -7.56
C GLU A 528 -35.02 11.32 -8.91
N THR A 529 -36.22 11.86 -9.17
CA THR A 529 -36.96 11.51 -10.38
C THR A 529 -36.25 11.96 -11.65
N ALA A 530 -35.74 13.19 -11.67
CA ALA A 530 -35.07 13.73 -12.85
C ALA A 530 -33.67 13.13 -13.02
N GLU A 531 -32.88 13.04 -11.93
CA GLU A 531 -31.49 12.63 -12.02
C GLU A 531 -31.37 11.12 -12.28
N THR A 532 -32.09 10.26 -11.56
CA THR A 532 -32.02 8.81 -11.80
C THR A 532 -32.52 8.41 -13.17
N LYS A 533 -33.61 9.06 -13.64
CA LYS A 533 -34.08 8.84 -15.01
C LYS A 533 -32.96 9.14 -16.03
N ARG A 534 -32.29 10.27 -15.86
CA ARG A 534 -31.20 10.66 -16.76
C ARG A 534 -30.01 9.68 -16.69
N TRP A 535 -29.65 9.22 -15.49
CA TRP A 535 -28.56 8.27 -15.30
C TRP A 535 -28.84 6.91 -15.98
N LEU A 536 -30.06 6.40 -15.82
CA LEU A 536 -30.48 5.14 -16.43
C LEU A 536 -30.57 5.25 -17.96
N GLU A 537 -31.10 6.37 -18.47
CA GLU A 537 -31.13 6.66 -19.91
C GLU A 537 -29.72 6.62 -20.53
N ILE A 538 -28.74 7.25 -19.87
CA ILE A 538 -27.35 7.24 -20.33
C ILE A 538 -26.78 5.81 -20.27
N ALA A 539 -26.97 5.12 -19.15
CA ALA A 539 -26.42 3.80 -18.93
C ALA A 539 -26.99 2.74 -19.91
N ASP A 540 -28.29 2.87 -20.27
CA ASP A 540 -28.95 1.97 -21.23
C ASP A 540 -28.59 2.31 -22.69
N GLY A 541 -28.32 3.58 -22.96
CA GLY A 541 -27.94 4.08 -24.28
C GLY A 541 -26.46 4.09 -24.59
N MET A 542 -25.59 3.61 -23.69
CA MET A 542 -24.13 3.65 -23.86
C MET A 542 -23.65 2.78 -25.00
N TYR A 543 -22.64 3.27 -25.71
CA TYR A 543 -21.92 2.51 -26.71
C TYR A 543 -20.80 1.69 -26.07
N PHE A 544 -20.75 0.40 -26.44
CA PHE A 544 -19.66 -0.51 -26.11
C PHE A 544 -19.11 -1.11 -27.40
N GLY A 545 -17.80 -0.94 -27.63
CA GLY A 545 -17.11 -1.56 -28.76
C GLY A 545 -16.95 -3.06 -28.56
N GLU A 546 -17.30 -3.84 -29.60
CA GLU A 546 -17.08 -5.29 -29.64
C GLU A 546 -16.60 -5.72 -31.02
N ASP A 547 -15.81 -6.79 -31.07
CA ASP A 547 -15.55 -7.54 -32.29
C ASP A 547 -16.29 -8.87 -32.20
N ARG A 548 -17.29 -9.06 -33.07
CA ARG A 548 -18.16 -10.23 -33.04
C ARG A 548 -17.51 -11.48 -33.61
N GLU A 549 -16.54 -11.33 -34.51
CA GLU A 549 -15.83 -12.47 -35.11
C GLU A 549 -14.86 -13.07 -34.08
N LEU A 550 -14.12 -12.23 -33.38
CA LEU A 550 -13.24 -12.64 -32.29
C LEU A 550 -14.00 -12.92 -30.99
N GLY A 551 -15.21 -12.40 -30.84
CA GLY A 551 -16.05 -12.51 -29.64
C GLY A 551 -15.44 -11.81 -28.43
N ILE A 552 -14.84 -10.63 -28.64
CA ILE A 552 -14.16 -9.84 -27.60
C ILE A 552 -14.76 -8.44 -27.49
N PHE A 553 -14.63 -7.84 -26.32
CA PHE A 553 -14.83 -6.39 -26.14
C PHE A 553 -13.60 -5.65 -26.64
N LEU A 554 -13.80 -4.53 -27.33
CA LEU A 554 -12.68 -3.69 -27.77
C LEU A 554 -12.28 -2.73 -26.63
N GLN A 555 -10.99 -2.69 -26.31
CA GLN A 555 -10.47 -1.81 -25.25
C GLN A 555 -10.88 -0.35 -25.51
N GLN A 556 -10.80 0.12 -26.76
CA GLN A 556 -11.28 1.42 -27.24
C GLN A 556 -11.53 1.38 -28.74
N ASP A 557 -12.06 2.47 -29.29
CA ASP A 557 -12.19 2.63 -30.74
C ASP A 557 -10.83 2.51 -31.42
N GLY A 558 -10.76 1.81 -32.55
CA GLY A 558 -9.52 1.64 -33.35
C GLY A 558 -8.47 0.70 -32.74
N TYR A 559 -8.79 -0.05 -31.68
CA TYR A 559 -7.79 -0.92 -31.02
C TYR A 559 -7.20 -1.97 -31.97
N LEU A 560 -8.02 -2.55 -32.85
CA LEU A 560 -7.55 -3.58 -33.81
C LEU A 560 -6.79 -2.98 -35.03
N ASP A 561 -6.87 -1.67 -35.24
CA ASP A 561 -6.11 -0.96 -36.29
C ASP A 561 -4.65 -0.71 -35.90
N LYS A 562 -4.31 -0.88 -34.62
CA LYS A 562 -2.96 -0.72 -34.10
C LYS A 562 -2.04 -1.86 -34.54
N GLU A 563 -0.73 -1.66 -34.43
CA GLU A 563 0.28 -2.71 -34.66
C GLU A 563 0.03 -3.88 -33.68
N GLN A 564 -0.39 -5.02 -34.23
CA GLN A 564 -0.81 -6.21 -33.49
C GLN A 564 0.38 -7.10 -33.12
N THR A 565 1.24 -6.64 -32.22
CA THR A 565 2.39 -7.39 -31.71
C THR A 565 2.02 -8.13 -30.44
N LEU A 566 2.46 -9.40 -30.31
CA LEU A 566 2.29 -10.14 -29.07
C LEU A 566 3.44 -9.85 -28.11
N ALA A 567 3.15 -9.80 -26.81
CA ALA A 567 4.15 -9.53 -25.78
C ALA A 567 5.32 -10.53 -25.77
N LYS A 568 5.08 -11.80 -26.15
CA LYS A 568 6.10 -12.85 -26.26
C LYS A 568 7.08 -12.65 -27.44
N ASP A 569 6.68 -11.86 -28.46
CA ASP A 569 7.45 -11.64 -29.69
C ASP A 569 8.35 -10.38 -29.58
N LEU A 570 8.28 -9.67 -28.44
CA LEU A 570 9.15 -8.53 -28.17
C LEU A 570 10.59 -8.96 -27.89
N ASP A 571 11.55 -8.21 -28.43
CA ASP A 571 12.95 -8.37 -28.03
C ASP A 571 13.08 -8.08 -26.54
N PRO A 572 13.68 -8.96 -25.73
CA PRO A 572 13.96 -8.68 -24.33
C PRO A 572 14.75 -7.39 -24.06
N ALA A 573 15.57 -6.95 -25.03
CA ALA A 573 16.31 -5.70 -24.95
C ALA A 573 15.42 -4.45 -25.05
N ASP A 574 14.22 -4.57 -25.61
CA ASP A 574 13.22 -3.50 -25.70
C ASP A 574 12.42 -3.33 -24.39
N ARG A 575 12.61 -4.19 -23.41
CA ARG A 575 11.84 -4.17 -22.15
C ARG A 575 12.60 -3.48 -21.02
N PRO A 576 11.91 -2.67 -20.16
CA PRO A 576 10.51 -2.26 -20.31
C PRO A 576 10.32 -1.26 -21.46
N ILE A 577 9.22 -1.40 -22.21
CA ILE A 577 9.04 -0.60 -23.45
C ILE A 577 8.92 0.91 -23.17
N ASN A 578 8.40 1.33 -22.02
CA ASN A 578 8.31 2.74 -21.65
C ASN A 578 9.69 3.42 -21.47
N GLN A 579 10.76 2.65 -21.30
CA GLN A 579 12.13 3.15 -21.19
C GLN A 579 12.93 2.99 -22.48
N ARG A 580 12.44 2.20 -23.44
CA ARG A 580 13.16 1.81 -24.66
C ARG A 580 12.51 2.34 -25.94
N TRP A 581 11.19 2.43 -25.98
CA TRP A 581 10.46 2.92 -27.13
C TRP A 581 10.10 4.40 -26.96
N SER A 582 9.90 5.09 -28.09
CA SER A 582 9.26 6.41 -28.08
C SER A 582 7.79 6.28 -27.67
N TRP A 583 7.26 7.31 -27.06
CA TRP A 583 5.84 7.35 -26.70
C TRP A 583 4.94 7.20 -27.94
N ASP A 584 5.31 7.82 -29.07
CA ASP A 584 4.62 7.63 -30.35
C ASP A 584 4.51 6.15 -30.75
N ARG A 585 5.60 5.37 -30.63
CA ARG A 585 5.59 3.94 -30.96
C ARG A 585 4.69 3.14 -30.00
N ILE A 586 4.72 3.47 -28.73
CA ILE A 586 3.84 2.83 -27.72
C ILE A 586 2.39 3.05 -28.07
N LEU A 587 1.96 4.30 -28.33
CA LEU A 587 0.57 4.65 -28.64
C LEU A 587 0.05 3.99 -29.94
N ARG A 588 0.93 3.66 -30.90
CA ARG A 588 0.55 2.94 -32.13
C ARG A 588 0.53 1.43 -31.97
N SER A 589 1.04 0.89 -30.86
CA SER A 589 1.04 -0.54 -30.56
C SER A 589 -0.22 -0.98 -29.81
N CYS A 590 -0.57 -2.25 -29.92
CA CYS A 590 -1.64 -2.85 -29.14
C CYS A 590 -1.19 -3.34 -27.75
N LEU A 591 0.05 -3.06 -27.37
CA LEU A 591 0.64 -3.55 -26.13
C LEU A 591 0.01 -2.89 -24.90
N ILE A 592 -0.17 -3.67 -23.86
CA ILE A 592 -0.91 -3.29 -22.66
C ILE A 592 0.04 -3.31 -21.46
N LYS A 593 0.10 -2.19 -20.73
CA LYS A 593 0.91 -2.05 -19.50
C LYS A 593 0.32 -2.88 -18.36
N GLN A 594 -1.00 -2.80 -18.18
CA GLN A 594 -1.75 -3.49 -17.13
C GLN A 594 -3.20 -3.74 -17.56
N ALA A 595 -3.92 -4.60 -16.83
CA ALA A 595 -5.30 -4.98 -17.11
C ALA A 595 -6.22 -3.76 -17.34
N ASP A 596 -6.96 -3.75 -18.44
CA ASP A 596 -7.96 -2.75 -18.81
C ASP A 596 -9.34 -3.42 -18.99
N VAL A 597 -9.66 -3.99 -20.14
CA VAL A 597 -10.86 -4.82 -20.29
C VAL A 597 -10.89 -5.94 -19.22
N LEU A 598 -9.75 -6.54 -18.93
CA LEU A 598 -9.64 -7.58 -17.92
C LEU A 598 -9.86 -7.06 -16.50
N GLN A 599 -9.58 -5.79 -16.21
CA GLN A 599 -9.96 -5.15 -14.94
C GLN A 599 -11.47 -5.10 -14.77
N GLY A 600 -12.18 -4.76 -15.84
CA GLY A 600 -13.65 -4.78 -15.83
C GLY A 600 -14.23 -6.18 -15.67
N LEU A 601 -13.65 -7.18 -16.36
CA LEU A 601 -14.04 -8.57 -16.21
C LEU A 601 -13.70 -9.16 -14.84
N TYR A 602 -12.73 -8.60 -14.13
CA TYR A 602 -12.46 -8.93 -12.73
C TYR A 602 -13.53 -8.35 -11.81
N PHE A 603 -13.86 -7.06 -11.95
CA PHE A 603 -14.85 -6.40 -11.09
C PHE A 603 -16.29 -6.90 -11.34
N PHE A 604 -16.66 -7.04 -12.59
CA PHE A 604 -18.02 -7.31 -13.05
C PHE A 604 -18.16 -8.69 -13.71
N GLY A 605 -17.25 -9.58 -13.39
CA GLY A 605 -17.20 -10.88 -14.07
C GLY A 605 -18.45 -11.75 -13.89
N ASP A 606 -19.28 -11.48 -12.88
CA ASP A 606 -20.55 -12.18 -12.69
C ASP A 606 -21.63 -11.75 -13.69
N ASP A 607 -21.44 -10.63 -14.41
CA ASP A 607 -22.32 -10.14 -15.48
C ASP A 607 -22.07 -10.87 -16.82
N PHE A 608 -21.00 -11.68 -16.91
CA PHE A 608 -20.57 -12.32 -18.15
C PHE A 608 -20.40 -13.83 -17.99
N ASP A 609 -20.75 -14.59 -19.05
CA ASP A 609 -20.49 -16.02 -19.09
C ASP A 609 -18.98 -16.31 -19.14
N LEU A 610 -18.61 -17.52 -18.67
CA LEU A 610 -17.21 -17.91 -18.54
C LEU A 610 -16.47 -17.98 -19.90
N ASP A 611 -17.18 -18.28 -21.00
CA ASP A 611 -16.58 -18.33 -22.33
C ASP A 611 -16.25 -16.93 -22.85
N THR A 612 -17.06 -15.93 -22.56
CA THR A 612 -16.76 -14.52 -22.82
C THR A 612 -15.53 -14.07 -22.03
N VAL A 613 -15.45 -14.40 -20.74
CA VAL A 613 -14.26 -14.13 -19.92
C VAL A 613 -13.02 -14.80 -20.52
N ARG A 614 -13.13 -16.08 -20.92
CA ARG A 614 -12.02 -16.86 -21.49
C ARG A 614 -11.51 -16.29 -22.81
N ARG A 615 -12.41 -15.87 -23.73
CA ARG A 615 -12.02 -15.27 -25.02
C ARG A 615 -11.26 -13.97 -24.81
N ASN A 616 -11.80 -13.07 -23.99
CA ASN A 616 -11.15 -11.79 -23.69
C ASN A 616 -9.82 -12.00 -22.96
N PHE A 617 -9.76 -12.89 -21.98
CA PHE A 617 -8.51 -13.20 -21.27
C PHE A 617 -7.41 -13.63 -22.25
N ARG A 618 -7.67 -14.64 -23.09
CA ARG A 618 -6.69 -15.16 -24.05
C ARG A 618 -6.21 -14.08 -25.03
N PHE A 619 -7.11 -13.20 -25.46
CA PHE A 619 -6.78 -12.14 -26.38
C PHE A 619 -5.89 -11.07 -25.74
N TYR A 620 -6.28 -10.58 -24.58
CA TYR A 620 -5.58 -9.47 -23.90
C TYR A 620 -4.33 -9.91 -23.15
N GLU A 621 -4.32 -11.10 -22.54
CA GLU A 621 -3.13 -11.66 -21.89
C GLU A 621 -1.94 -11.74 -22.86
N ALA A 622 -2.18 -12.22 -24.08
CA ALA A 622 -1.12 -12.33 -25.10
C ALA A 622 -0.48 -10.98 -25.50
N ARG A 623 -1.14 -9.86 -25.23
CA ARG A 623 -0.72 -8.50 -25.55
C ARG A 623 -0.25 -7.70 -24.35
N THR A 624 -0.38 -8.25 -23.14
CA THR A 624 -0.02 -7.56 -21.91
C THR A 624 1.44 -7.80 -21.56
N VAL A 625 2.21 -6.72 -21.47
CA VAL A 625 3.64 -6.76 -21.13
C VAL A 625 3.89 -6.84 -19.62
N HIS A 626 2.87 -6.57 -18.79
CA HIS A 626 2.96 -6.55 -17.33
C HIS A 626 4.08 -5.65 -16.80
N GLU A 627 4.13 -4.42 -17.27
CA GLU A 627 5.11 -3.42 -16.84
C GLU A 627 4.58 -2.51 -15.72
N SER A 628 3.40 -2.81 -15.19
CA SER A 628 2.86 -2.28 -13.94
C SER A 628 2.89 -3.37 -12.87
N SER A 629 3.20 -2.97 -11.64
CA SER A 629 3.13 -3.86 -10.46
C SER A 629 1.72 -4.38 -10.18
N LEU A 630 0.68 -3.66 -10.60
CA LEU A 630 -0.73 -4.03 -10.43
C LEU A 630 -1.25 -5.02 -11.49
N SER A 631 -0.51 -5.23 -12.58
CA SER A 631 -1.00 -6.00 -13.72
C SER A 631 -1.14 -7.51 -13.45
N PRO A 632 -0.12 -8.23 -12.93
CA PRO A 632 -0.17 -9.69 -12.90
C PRO A 632 -1.27 -10.26 -12.00
N CYS A 633 -1.69 -9.55 -10.94
CA CYS A 633 -2.67 -10.07 -9.99
C CYS A 633 -4.06 -10.26 -10.61
N VAL A 634 -4.56 -9.29 -11.39
CA VAL A 634 -5.86 -9.38 -12.07
C VAL A 634 -5.85 -10.54 -13.07
N HIS A 635 -4.76 -10.67 -13.81
CA HIS A 635 -4.59 -11.77 -14.77
C HIS A 635 -4.49 -13.13 -14.06
N ALA A 636 -3.80 -13.21 -12.89
CA ALA A 636 -3.73 -14.45 -12.11
C ALA A 636 -5.12 -14.89 -11.61
N ILE A 637 -5.94 -13.96 -11.14
CA ILE A 637 -7.30 -14.23 -10.66
C ILE A 637 -8.19 -14.74 -11.80
N LEU A 638 -8.14 -14.08 -12.97
CA LEU A 638 -8.93 -14.48 -14.13
C LEU A 638 -8.44 -15.81 -14.73
N ALA A 639 -7.13 -16.03 -14.78
CA ALA A 639 -6.55 -17.31 -15.21
C ALA A 639 -7.03 -18.48 -14.34
N ALA A 640 -7.00 -18.31 -13.00
CA ALA A 640 -7.54 -19.28 -12.07
C ALA A 640 -9.04 -19.52 -12.33
N ARG A 641 -9.82 -18.46 -12.51
CA ARG A 641 -11.27 -18.54 -12.78
C ARG A 641 -11.62 -19.34 -14.04
N ILE A 642 -10.81 -19.22 -15.11
CA ILE A 642 -11.03 -19.95 -16.36
C ILE A 642 -10.39 -21.36 -16.38
N GLY A 643 -9.72 -21.75 -15.28
CA GLY A 643 -9.07 -23.05 -15.12
C GLY A 643 -7.65 -23.15 -15.72
N ASP A 644 -7.02 -22.03 -16.09
CA ASP A 644 -5.62 -21.97 -16.55
C ASP A 644 -4.69 -21.79 -15.33
N LEU A 645 -4.52 -22.88 -14.57
CA LEU A 645 -3.80 -22.85 -13.30
C LEU A 645 -2.29 -22.64 -13.44
N ASP A 646 -1.70 -23.07 -14.54
CA ASP A 646 -0.27 -22.86 -14.81
C ASP A 646 0.01 -21.37 -15.03
N LYS A 647 -0.82 -20.71 -15.84
CA LYS A 647 -0.74 -19.27 -16.06
C LYS A 647 -1.05 -18.50 -14.79
N ALA A 648 -2.07 -18.90 -14.03
CA ALA A 648 -2.41 -18.29 -12.75
C ALA A 648 -1.24 -18.33 -11.77
N TYR A 649 -0.55 -19.48 -11.66
CA TYR A 649 0.61 -19.65 -10.78
C TYR A 649 1.83 -18.83 -11.24
N GLU A 650 2.12 -18.82 -12.54
CA GLU A 650 3.18 -17.99 -13.15
C GLU A 650 3.00 -16.51 -12.76
N LEU A 651 1.80 -15.98 -13.00
CA LEU A 651 1.47 -14.56 -12.73
C LEU A 651 1.42 -14.26 -11.23
N TYR A 652 0.93 -15.19 -10.41
CA TYR A 652 0.98 -15.08 -8.97
C TYR A 652 2.42 -14.96 -8.45
N LEU A 653 3.34 -15.83 -8.91
CA LEU A 653 4.74 -15.73 -8.51
C LEU A 653 5.37 -14.40 -8.92
N ARG A 654 5.02 -13.89 -10.10
CA ARG A 654 5.49 -12.58 -10.56
C ARG A 654 5.03 -11.45 -9.64
N THR A 655 3.78 -11.51 -9.10
CA THR A 655 3.24 -10.52 -8.17
C THR A 655 3.85 -10.67 -6.77
N VAL A 656 3.78 -11.88 -6.21
CA VAL A 656 4.14 -12.13 -4.80
C VAL A 656 5.64 -12.03 -4.53
N ARG A 657 6.46 -12.18 -5.56
CA ARG A 657 7.91 -12.10 -5.50
C ARG A 657 8.48 -10.83 -6.11
N LEU A 658 7.62 -9.89 -6.55
CA LEU A 658 8.03 -8.70 -7.29
C LEU A 658 9.20 -7.97 -6.62
N ASP A 659 9.04 -7.63 -5.34
CA ASP A 659 10.05 -6.87 -4.58
C ASP A 659 11.15 -7.79 -4.02
N LEU A 660 10.80 -8.97 -3.52
CA LEU A 660 11.80 -9.91 -2.97
C LEU A 660 12.81 -10.38 -4.02
N ASP A 661 12.43 -10.47 -5.27
CA ASP A 661 13.29 -10.85 -6.39
C ASP A 661 13.78 -9.62 -7.19
N ASP A 662 13.37 -8.41 -6.76
CA ASP A 662 13.66 -7.13 -7.41
C ASP A 662 13.46 -7.17 -8.94
N TYR A 663 12.29 -7.70 -9.34
CA TYR A 663 12.00 -8.03 -10.72
C TYR A 663 12.12 -6.83 -11.67
N ASN A 664 11.62 -5.69 -11.22
CA ASN A 664 11.67 -4.44 -11.98
C ASN A 664 12.94 -3.60 -11.72
N ARG A 665 13.80 -4.01 -10.78
CA ARG A 665 15.00 -3.26 -10.33
C ARG A 665 14.65 -1.89 -9.73
N GLU A 666 13.51 -1.79 -9.03
CA GLU A 666 12.97 -0.54 -8.46
C GLU A 666 12.89 -0.57 -6.92
N VAL A 667 13.24 -1.69 -6.29
CA VAL A 667 13.12 -1.87 -4.82
C VAL A 667 14.00 -0.88 -4.07
N ARG A 668 15.09 -0.43 -4.64
CA ARG A 668 15.93 0.64 -4.09
C ARG A 668 15.15 1.94 -3.79
N GLU A 669 14.07 2.22 -4.51
CA GLU A 669 13.20 3.39 -4.38
C GLU A 669 12.00 3.15 -3.44
N GLY A 670 11.87 1.95 -2.91
CA GLY A 670 10.77 1.49 -2.06
C GLY A 670 9.98 0.31 -2.65
N CYS A 671 9.38 -0.52 -1.79
CA CYS A 671 8.57 -1.66 -2.18
C CYS A 671 7.22 -1.23 -2.78
N HIS A 672 6.61 -2.09 -3.59
CA HIS A 672 5.31 -1.84 -4.23
C HIS A 672 4.15 -2.30 -3.31
N VAL A 673 3.94 -1.58 -2.20
CA VAL A 673 3.05 -2.03 -1.12
C VAL A 673 1.60 -2.18 -1.57
N THR A 674 1.06 -1.24 -2.37
CA THR A 674 -0.33 -1.36 -2.84
C THR A 674 -0.54 -2.58 -3.73
N SER A 675 0.45 -2.96 -4.55
CA SER A 675 0.37 -4.17 -5.38
C SER A 675 0.45 -5.47 -4.58
N MET A 676 0.99 -5.43 -3.37
CA MET A 676 1.02 -6.60 -2.47
C MET A 676 -0.37 -7.08 -2.08
N ALA A 677 -1.36 -6.17 -2.04
CA ALA A 677 -2.77 -6.55 -1.87
C ALA A 677 -3.26 -7.45 -3.02
N GLY A 678 -2.80 -7.20 -4.24
CA GLY A 678 -3.06 -8.07 -5.40
C GLY A 678 -2.51 -9.49 -5.23
N SER A 679 -1.40 -9.66 -4.50
CA SER A 679 -0.87 -11.00 -4.17
C SER A 679 -1.84 -11.78 -3.27
N TRP A 680 -2.41 -11.10 -2.26
CA TRP A 680 -3.42 -11.67 -1.39
C TRP A 680 -4.70 -12.01 -2.16
N LEU A 681 -5.18 -11.09 -3.01
CA LEU A 681 -6.35 -11.31 -3.87
C LEU A 681 -6.15 -12.51 -4.82
N SER A 682 -4.96 -12.66 -5.39
CA SER A 682 -4.64 -13.81 -6.26
C SER A 682 -4.77 -15.14 -5.52
N VAL A 683 -4.40 -15.19 -4.23
CA VAL A 683 -4.57 -16.41 -3.41
C VAL A 683 -6.04 -16.61 -3.06
N VAL A 684 -6.70 -15.61 -2.47
CA VAL A 684 -8.01 -15.80 -1.85
C VAL A 684 -9.13 -15.77 -2.88
N GLU A 685 -9.10 -14.83 -3.83
CA GLU A 685 -10.12 -14.73 -4.89
C GLU A 685 -9.75 -15.54 -6.13
N GLY A 686 -8.44 -15.72 -6.42
CA GLY A 686 -7.96 -16.58 -7.50
C GLY A 686 -8.04 -18.06 -7.12
N PHE A 687 -7.05 -18.56 -6.39
CA PHE A 687 -6.98 -19.99 -6.04
C PHE A 687 -8.03 -20.44 -5.03
N GLY A 688 -8.40 -19.58 -4.06
CA GLY A 688 -9.48 -19.84 -3.10
C GLY A 688 -10.88 -19.72 -3.71
N GLY A 689 -11.00 -19.04 -4.85
CA GLY A 689 -12.26 -18.82 -5.55
C GLY A 689 -13.28 -18.02 -4.75
N MET A 690 -12.83 -17.19 -3.79
CA MET A 690 -13.72 -16.42 -2.91
C MET A 690 -14.53 -15.39 -3.71
N ARG A 691 -15.84 -15.35 -3.50
CA ARG A 691 -16.76 -14.34 -4.04
C ARG A 691 -17.87 -14.05 -3.05
N VAL A 692 -18.48 -12.87 -3.15
CA VAL A 692 -19.72 -12.54 -2.45
C VAL A 692 -20.82 -12.31 -3.47
N ARG A 693 -21.86 -13.13 -3.45
CA ARG A 693 -23.02 -13.02 -4.34
C ARG A 693 -24.30 -13.00 -3.51
N ASP A 694 -25.17 -12.04 -3.75
CA ASP A 694 -26.44 -11.87 -3.02
C ASP A 694 -26.26 -11.93 -1.49
N GLY A 695 -25.15 -11.36 -0.99
CA GLY A 695 -24.81 -11.32 0.42
C GLY A 695 -24.33 -12.66 1.01
N VAL A 696 -24.14 -13.69 0.19
CA VAL A 696 -23.59 -14.99 0.57
C VAL A 696 -22.12 -15.07 0.13
N LEU A 697 -21.24 -15.45 1.06
CA LEU A 697 -19.83 -15.69 0.76
C LEU A 697 -19.70 -17.09 0.18
N SER A 698 -19.00 -17.19 -0.97
CA SER A 698 -18.79 -18.46 -1.67
C SER A 698 -17.30 -18.74 -1.88
N PHE A 699 -16.97 -20.04 -1.98
CA PHE A 699 -15.64 -20.55 -2.30
C PHE A 699 -15.75 -21.61 -3.42
N ASP A 700 -15.00 -21.39 -4.49
CA ASP A 700 -14.83 -22.36 -5.59
C ASP A 700 -13.33 -22.56 -5.85
N PRO A 701 -12.63 -23.27 -4.93
CA PRO A 701 -11.19 -23.32 -4.92
C PRO A 701 -10.61 -24.20 -6.02
N GLN A 702 -9.42 -23.81 -6.47
CA GLN A 702 -8.58 -24.54 -7.40
C GLN A 702 -7.13 -24.49 -6.91
N LEU A 703 -6.43 -25.63 -6.93
CA LEU A 703 -5.08 -25.74 -6.38
C LEU A 703 -4.05 -25.95 -7.49
N PRO A 704 -3.08 -25.06 -7.70
CA PRO A 704 -2.05 -25.26 -8.73
C PRO A 704 -1.17 -26.47 -8.44
N ALA A 705 -0.59 -27.09 -9.46
CA ALA A 705 0.19 -28.32 -9.32
C ALA A 705 1.36 -28.22 -8.35
N ALA A 706 1.93 -27.01 -8.21
CA ALA A 706 3.06 -26.73 -7.30
C ALA A 706 2.69 -26.76 -5.81
N TRP A 707 1.38 -26.68 -5.45
CA TRP A 707 0.95 -26.61 -4.06
C TRP A 707 0.34 -27.95 -3.61
N GLU A 708 0.74 -28.39 -2.42
CA GLU A 708 0.16 -29.54 -1.73
C GLU A 708 -1.13 -29.17 -1.01
N SER A 709 -1.15 -27.96 -0.44
CA SER A 709 -2.29 -27.42 0.30
C SER A 709 -2.26 -25.90 0.32
N LEU A 710 -3.43 -25.31 0.56
CA LEU A 710 -3.61 -23.89 0.80
C LEU A 710 -4.52 -23.71 2.03
N SER A 711 -4.14 -22.86 2.97
CA SER A 711 -5.02 -22.41 4.05
C SER A 711 -4.97 -20.90 4.16
N PHE A 712 -6.12 -20.26 4.32
CA PHE A 712 -6.22 -18.82 4.54
C PHE A 712 -7.34 -18.48 5.50
N LYS A 713 -7.25 -17.30 6.10
CA LYS A 713 -8.28 -16.76 6.99
C LYS A 713 -8.91 -15.53 6.39
N VAL A 714 -10.23 -15.38 6.59
CA VAL A 714 -11.00 -14.19 6.22
C VAL A 714 -11.98 -13.81 7.31
N ASN A 715 -12.12 -12.52 7.57
CA ASN A 715 -13.14 -11.99 8.44
C ASN A 715 -14.38 -11.67 7.61
N PHE A 716 -15.48 -12.34 7.87
CA PHE A 716 -16.74 -12.09 7.18
C PHE A 716 -17.87 -11.85 8.18
N ARG A 717 -18.41 -10.63 8.20
CA ARG A 717 -19.53 -10.23 9.07
C ARG A 717 -19.25 -10.56 10.55
N ASP A 718 -18.10 -10.10 11.04
CA ASP A 718 -17.60 -10.27 12.41
C ASP A 718 -17.36 -11.76 12.80
N ARG A 719 -17.00 -12.60 11.83
CA ARG A 719 -16.60 -14.01 12.01
C ARG A 719 -15.25 -14.25 11.36
N VAL A 720 -14.40 -15.00 12.01
CA VAL A 720 -13.14 -15.47 11.40
C VAL A 720 -13.39 -16.85 10.81
N LEU A 721 -13.28 -16.92 9.49
CA LEU A 721 -13.40 -18.18 8.75
C LEU A 721 -11.99 -18.65 8.37
N THR A 722 -11.66 -19.89 8.70
CA THR A 722 -10.45 -20.57 8.25
C THR A 722 -10.81 -21.52 7.13
N VAL A 723 -10.32 -21.28 5.94
CA VAL A 723 -10.52 -22.13 4.76
C VAL A 723 -9.26 -22.93 4.51
N ARG A 724 -9.37 -24.26 4.48
CA ARG A 724 -8.27 -25.18 4.16
C ARG A 724 -8.61 -25.99 2.93
N ILE A 725 -7.70 -26.02 1.99
CA ILE A 725 -7.86 -26.64 0.68
C ILE A 725 -6.74 -27.65 0.48
N THR A 726 -7.10 -28.87 0.14
CA THR A 726 -6.20 -29.94 -0.27
C THR A 726 -6.68 -30.53 -1.60
N ARG A 727 -5.92 -31.42 -2.22
CA ARG A 727 -6.35 -32.08 -3.46
C ARG A 727 -7.71 -32.82 -3.33
N ASN A 728 -8.08 -33.23 -2.13
CA ASN A 728 -9.20 -34.12 -1.92
C ASN A 728 -10.33 -33.51 -1.06
N ALA A 729 -10.15 -32.30 -0.51
CA ALA A 729 -11.14 -31.73 0.38
C ALA A 729 -11.01 -30.20 0.51
N VAL A 730 -12.16 -29.56 0.75
CA VAL A 730 -12.27 -28.19 1.22
C VAL A 730 -12.87 -28.23 2.64
N GLU A 731 -12.14 -27.67 3.59
CA GLU A 731 -12.58 -27.54 4.98
C GLU A 731 -12.80 -26.05 5.27
N VAL A 732 -13.92 -25.73 5.91
CA VAL A 732 -14.17 -24.38 6.42
C VAL A 732 -14.52 -24.47 7.91
N ALA A 733 -13.74 -23.80 8.74
CA ALA A 733 -14.02 -23.61 10.16
C ALA A 733 -14.47 -22.17 10.44
N ASN A 734 -15.41 -21.99 11.34
CA ASN A 734 -16.02 -20.71 11.71
C ASN A 734 -15.77 -20.41 13.19
N GLU A 735 -15.12 -19.29 13.46
CA GLU A 735 -14.99 -18.74 14.81
C GLU A 735 -16.03 -17.62 14.97
N GLY A 736 -17.21 -17.94 15.48
CA GLY A 736 -18.30 -16.98 15.69
C GLY A 736 -19.70 -17.55 15.55
N ALA A 737 -20.69 -16.67 15.37
CA ALA A 737 -22.07 -17.10 15.16
C ALA A 737 -22.20 -17.87 13.85
N PRO A 738 -23.19 -18.82 13.74
CA PRO A 738 -23.42 -19.56 12.51
C PRO A 738 -23.57 -18.64 11.28
N VAL A 739 -23.04 -19.08 10.13
CA VAL A 739 -23.09 -18.34 8.87
C VAL A 739 -23.39 -19.27 7.71
N GLU A 740 -24.23 -18.81 6.77
CA GLU A 740 -24.49 -19.51 5.53
C GLU A 740 -23.38 -19.17 4.52
N LEU A 741 -22.76 -20.20 3.97
CA LEU A 741 -21.73 -20.10 2.93
C LEU A 741 -22.08 -21.02 1.76
N GLU A 742 -21.51 -20.72 0.61
CA GLU A 742 -21.57 -21.61 -0.55
C GLU A 742 -20.18 -22.16 -0.86
N ILE A 743 -20.05 -23.49 -0.94
CA ILE A 743 -18.80 -24.17 -1.26
C ILE A 743 -19.04 -25.01 -2.49
N ARG A 744 -18.37 -24.69 -3.62
CA ARG A 744 -18.53 -25.37 -4.91
C ARG A 744 -20.01 -25.50 -5.33
N GLY A 745 -20.75 -24.38 -5.24
CA GLY A 745 -22.18 -24.32 -5.57
C GLY A 745 -23.14 -24.95 -4.56
N VAL A 746 -22.65 -25.48 -3.43
CA VAL A 746 -23.48 -26.10 -2.38
C VAL A 746 -23.57 -25.21 -1.17
N ARG A 747 -24.76 -24.70 -0.85
CA ARG A 747 -25.01 -23.88 0.35
C ARG A 747 -25.02 -24.73 1.62
N ARG A 748 -24.39 -24.21 2.67
CA ARG A 748 -24.26 -24.83 3.99
C ARG A 748 -24.32 -23.78 5.10
N LEU A 749 -25.02 -24.09 6.19
CA LEU A 749 -24.92 -23.34 7.43
C LEU A 749 -23.74 -23.89 8.24
N ILE A 750 -22.75 -23.03 8.49
CA ILE A 750 -21.53 -23.39 9.23
C ILE A 750 -21.63 -22.83 10.64
N ALA A 751 -21.86 -23.71 11.61
CA ALA A 751 -21.90 -23.34 13.03
C ALA A 751 -20.48 -23.39 13.64
N ASP A 752 -19.70 -24.41 13.30
CA ASP A 752 -18.34 -24.63 13.79
C ASP A 752 -17.42 -25.02 12.63
N LYS A 753 -17.62 -26.21 12.05
CA LYS A 753 -16.75 -26.74 11.01
C LYS A 753 -17.51 -27.59 9.99
N VAL A 754 -17.12 -27.47 8.74
CA VAL A 754 -17.57 -28.34 7.64
C VAL A 754 -16.39 -28.86 6.83
N ILE A 755 -16.49 -30.12 6.40
CA ILE A 755 -15.53 -30.71 5.45
C ILE A 755 -16.32 -31.19 4.24
N MET A 756 -15.90 -30.78 3.05
CA MET A 756 -16.44 -31.23 1.78
C MET A 756 -15.36 -32.00 1.02
N ASN A 757 -15.54 -33.30 0.85
CA ASN A 757 -14.66 -34.13 0.04
C ASN A 757 -14.90 -33.79 -1.44
N CYS A 758 -13.86 -33.56 -2.17
CA CYS A 758 -13.89 -33.26 -3.61
C CYS A 758 -12.50 -33.46 -4.22
N GLU A 759 -12.41 -33.80 -5.47
CA GLU A 759 -11.17 -33.74 -6.25
C GLU A 759 -10.99 -32.33 -6.83
N LEU A 760 -9.80 -31.77 -6.67
CA LEU A 760 -9.40 -30.44 -7.14
C LEU A 760 -8.31 -30.53 -8.20
#